data_37bccab1fd9b59a8849434b84e83fd65
#
_entry.id   37bccab1fd9b59a8849434b84e83fd65
#
_cell.length_a   1.000
_cell.length_b   1.000
_cell.length_c   1.000
_cell.angle_alpha   90.00
_cell.angle_beta   90.00
_cell.angle_gamma   90.00
#
_symmetry.space_group_name_H-M   'P 1'
#
loop_
_entity.id
_entity.type
_entity.pdbx_description
1 polymer ?
#
loop_
_entity_poly.entity_id
_entity_poly.type
_entity_poly.pdbx_seq_one_letter_code
_entity_poly.pdbx_strand_id
1 'polypeptide(L)'
;MVKIVKTGIVVLNYNDAEETVKFVNDINNYDVVNQIVVVDNGSTDDSLSQLEKIENIKLIALENNLGYAAGNNAGLRYLYEHNYDNYIIANPDIIVDKRNLIDFIAYMNSLNEYQIFGPTISEHGEINRGWKQRTVNYDIYDNYPVINRLFKNVIKYSKRHYIGVSSPVDCVSGCFFGMKKEVIDKIGFFDEGTFLYYEEDILCATAKKAGLKVCVLNNVNIIHNHAVTIDKNINRYRKMRILKDSQIYYHQVCFKHSKHKLKRLKRTANWACNFAYLRTNKKIVNKHNRAKQKVTILSLHLKVGGIEKAICSLANMLVDDYDVEIVNVYELCKPSFYIDERVKVTYLSNDLKPNKEELKSAFKNKSIKKIITEGFKALKVVLKKRNLIKQAAKDNDGDIIVSTTLAFNKAFSKYQKNKLLIAWEHCHPDRSPNYAKKVYKAVKKFDLFIPPSKSIYEFYKEYLTGPQCLYLSPCIDEIADEKASLNTKQVTVMGRLSKEKGYDDMLRVFEKVLKKVPEAKLNILGDGEERDNLVALADQLKISKAVTFFGNTIGEEKKKVMKDTNVFVTTSHYESFGLVLLEAMSYGIPCVSFDSAKGSLDIIDNEKDGFIVKDRNIDDMANKIVAILNQLPKEISENAIKKAQQFSYQNVGAQWVEAFKNFNIHDLKTRVIFTSSAGGHFSELCELKELMERYNSFLITEDHEMMQDYKKTNKSRSWYMPAGTKEHLFKFLCNFPINIFKSFKAYLKVKPDLVIATGAHTTVPICYIAKMFGKKVIFIETFANITTKTLSGKLVYPIADLFLVQWEDMLKLYPKAKYRGGLK
;
A
#
# COMPACT_ATOMS: atom_id res chain seq x y z
N MET A 1 52.73 -18.87 32.17
CA MET A 1 52.15 -17.62 31.60
C MET A 1 50.67 -17.54 32.00
N VAL A 2 50.28 -16.49 32.71
CA VAL A 2 48.85 -16.27 33.01
C VAL A 2 48.19 -15.95 31.65
N LYS A 3 47.21 -16.74 31.25
CA LYS A 3 46.46 -16.49 30.01
C LYS A 3 45.72 -15.14 30.15
N ILE A 4 46.07 -14.16 29.33
CA ILE A 4 45.35 -12.86 29.28
C ILE A 4 43.98 -13.16 28.69
N VAL A 5 42.93 -12.95 29.49
CA VAL A 5 41.52 -13.12 29.08
C VAL A 5 41.09 -11.90 28.26
N LYS A 6 40.70 -12.14 27.00
CA LYS A 6 40.25 -11.08 26.08
C LYS A 6 38.73 -10.94 26.14
N THR A 7 38.26 -9.72 26.36
CA THR A 7 36.83 -9.39 26.40
C THR A 7 36.47 -8.47 25.26
N GLY A 8 35.46 -8.83 24.46
CA GLY A 8 34.89 -8.00 23.42
C GLY A 8 33.45 -7.61 23.76
N ILE A 9 33.04 -6.43 23.28
CA ILE A 9 31.65 -5.95 23.40
C ILE A 9 31.01 -5.77 22.03
N VAL A 10 29.79 -6.23 21.82
CA VAL A 10 28.98 -6.04 20.62
C VAL A 10 27.89 -5.03 20.92
N VAL A 11 27.79 -4.00 20.09
CA VAL A 11 26.78 -2.96 20.15
C VAL A 11 26.00 -2.94 18.84
N LEU A 12 24.68 -3.13 18.90
CA LEU A 12 23.82 -3.18 17.74
C LEU A 12 23.14 -1.85 17.50
N ASN A 13 23.40 -1.19 16.37
CA ASN A 13 22.76 0.04 15.93
C ASN A 13 21.67 -0.24 14.90
N TYR A 14 20.57 0.51 14.98
CA TYR A 14 19.58 0.63 13.91
C TYR A 14 18.83 1.96 14.01
N ASN A 15 19.14 2.92 13.11
CA ASN A 15 18.55 4.26 13.05
C ASN A 15 18.63 5.01 14.41
N ASP A 16 19.75 4.89 15.12
CA ASP A 16 19.97 5.51 16.43
C ASP A 16 21.45 5.79 16.69
N ALA A 17 22.09 6.47 15.74
CA ALA A 17 23.53 6.75 15.81
C ALA A 17 23.90 7.60 17.03
N GLU A 18 23.07 8.57 17.42
CA GLU A 18 23.33 9.49 18.51
C GLU A 18 23.60 8.76 19.83
N GLU A 19 22.71 7.85 20.23
CA GLU A 19 22.89 7.06 21.45
C GLU A 19 24.05 6.05 21.27
N THR A 20 24.21 5.47 20.08
CA THR A 20 25.30 4.51 19.81
C THR A 20 26.66 5.18 19.89
N VAL A 21 26.85 6.35 19.27
CA VAL A 21 28.10 7.14 19.32
C VAL A 21 28.46 7.50 20.76
N LYS A 22 27.47 7.97 21.52
CA LYS A 22 27.65 8.33 22.93
C LYS A 22 28.10 7.14 23.78
N PHE A 23 27.36 6.03 23.71
CA PHE A 23 27.69 4.81 24.46
C PHE A 23 29.09 4.27 24.09
N VAL A 24 29.42 4.19 22.81
CA VAL A 24 30.69 3.68 22.34
C VAL A 24 31.85 4.57 22.77
N ASN A 25 31.71 5.89 22.72
CA ASN A 25 32.73 6.83 23.19
C ASN A 25 32.94 6.71 24.70
N ASP A 26 31.89 6.53 25.49
CA ASP A 26 32.02 6.30 26.95
C ASP A 26 32.83 5.02 27.24
N ILE A 27 32.54 3.92 26.53
CA ILE A 27 33.25 2.64 26.70
C ILE A 27 34.72 2.74 26.22
N ASN A 28 34.99 3.41 25.11
CA ASN A 28 36.37 3.67 24.62
C ASN A 28 37.18 4.44 25.66
N ASN A 29 36.60 5.47 26.26
CA ASN A 29 37.29 6.27 27.30
C ASN A 29 37.61 5.48 28.58
N TYR A 30 36.91 4.35 28.80
CA TYR A 30 37.17 3.51 29.98
C TYR A 30 38.40 2.62 29.81
N ASP A 31 38.76 2.26 28.58
CA ASP A 31 39.89 1.41 28.23
C ASP A 31 39.92 0.09 29.05
N VAL A 32 38.77 -0.58 29.12
CA VAL A 32 38.62 -1.83 29.92
C VAL A 32 38.19 -3.03 29.09
N VAL A 33 37.77 -2.84 27.84
CA VAL A 33 37.47 -3.91 26.88
C VAL A 33 38.52 -3.94 25.76
N ASN A 34 38.83 -5.16 25.28
CA ASN A 34 39.87 -5.32 24.27
C ASN A 34 39.42 -4.96 22.86
N GLN A 35 38.10 -5.01 22.59
CA GLN A 35 37.51 -4.64 21.30
C GLN A 35 36.05 -4.25 21.47
N ILE A 36 35.66 -3.18 20.80
CA ILE A 36 34.27 -2.80 20.58
C ILE A 36 33.92 -3.13 19.13
N VAL A 37 32.86 -3.90 18.94
CA VAL A 37 32.28 -4.22 17.62
C VAL A 37 30.94 -3.53 17.53
N VAL A 38 30.82 -2.56 16.66
CA VAL A 38 29.55 -1.89 16.35
C VAL A 38 28.98 -2.54 15.09
N VAL A 39 27.74 -3.01 15.17
CA VAL A 39 27.03 -3.60 14.02
C VAL A 39 25.92 -2.62 13.62
N ASP A 40 26.03 -2.01 12.45
CA ASP A 40 24.94 -1.28 11.85
C ASP A 40 24.02 -2.27 11.15
N ASN A 41 22.80 -2.44 11.67
CA ASN A 41 21.84 -3.45 11.23
C ASN A 41 20.99 -2.94 10.04
N GLY A 42 21.62 -2.39 9.01
CA GLY A 42 20.97 -1.88 7.81
C GLY A 42 20.16 -0.62 8.10
N SER A 43 20.75 0.38 8.75
CA SER A 43 20.12 1.67 8.99
C SER A 43 19.75 2.37 7.69
N THR A 44 18.63 3.10 7.70
CA THR A 44 18.08 3.82 6.55
C THR A 44 18.21 5.34 6.69
N ASP A 45 18.86 5.80 7.75
CA ASP A 45 19.20 7.21 8.03
C ASP A 45 20.71 7.43 7.85
N ASP A 46 21.24 8.53 8.40
CA ASP A 46 22.68 8.87 8.35
C ASP A 46 23.54 8.14 9.39
N SER A 47 22.99 7.11 10.06
CA SER A 47 23.70 6.39 11.14
C SER A 47 25.05 5.86 10.68
N LEU A 48 25.12 5.19 9.53
CA LEU A 48 26.37 4.58 9.06
C LEU A 48 27.50 5.64 8.93
N SER A 49 27.20 6.79 8.34
CA SER A 49 28.17 7.87 8.14
C SER A 49 28.64 8.52 9.46
N GLN A 50 27.84 8.43 10.52
CA GLN A 50 28.23 8.88 11.85
C GLN A 50 29.10 7.84 12.56
N LEU A 51 28.77 6.57 12.44
CA LEU A 51 29.50 5.45 13.07
C LEU A 51 30.91 5.25 12.44
N GLU A 52 31.06 5.51 11.15
CA GLU A 52 32.35 5.47 10.45
C GLU A 52 33.40 6.46 11.01
N LYS A 53 32.96 7.50 11.73
CA LYS A 53 33.86 8.51 12.34
C LYS A 53 34.40 8.12 13.71
N ILE A 54 33.93 6.99 14.28
CA ILE A 54 34.36 6.54 15.59
C ILE A 54 35.68 5.76 15.44
N GLU A 55 36.69 6.19 16.16
CA GLU A 55 37.98 5.52 16.19
C GLU A 55 37.99 4.34 17.16
N ASN A 56 38.91 3.42 16.98
CA ASN A 56 39.15 2.23 17.84
C ASN A 56 37.99 1.25 17.97
N ILE A 57 37.14 1.17 16.94
CA ILE A 57 36.06 0.17 16.86
C ILE A 57 36.22 -0.72 15.62
N LYS A 58 35.56 -1.86 15.65
CA LYS A 58 35.24 -2.65 14.46
C LYS A 58 33.82 -2.36 14.05
N LEU A 59 33.61 -1.65 12.93
CA LEU A 59 32.30 -1.44 12.35
C LEU A 59 31.97 -2.56 11.35
N ILE A 60 30.75 -3.12 11.46
CA ILE A 60 30.16 -4.08 10.53
C ILE A 60 28.84 -3.50 10.04
N ALA A 61 28.73 -3.21 8.74
CA ALA A 61 27.51 -2.73 8.12
C ALA A 61 26.76 -3.89 7.44
N LEU A 62 25.51 -4.08 7.78
CA LEU A 62 24.61 -5.06 7.15
C LEU A 62 23.74 -4.37 6.11
N GLU A 63 23.41 -5.05 5.02
CA GLU A 63 22.58 -4.48 3.95
C GLU A 63 21.13 -4.22 4.38
N ASN A 64 20.61 -5.00 5.31
CA ASN A 64 19.23 -4.94 5.76
C ASN A 64 19.12 -5.21 7.26
N ASN A 65 18.03 -4.73 7.88
CA ASN A 65 17.72 -5.04 9.26
C ASN A 65 17.30 -6.53 9.40
N LEU A 66 18.22 -7.34 9.90
CA LEU A 66 18.04 -8.78 10.12
C LEU A 66 17.40 -9.13 11.48
N GLY A 67 17.10 -8.14 12.32
CA GLY A 67 16.61 -8.32 13.69
C GLY A 67 17.73 -8.40 14.71
N TYR A 68 17.33 -8.56 16.00
CA TYR A 68 18.27 -8.50 17.12
C TYR A 68 19.27 -9.64 17.13
N ALA A 69 18.81 -10.88 16.99
CA ALA A 69 19.68 -12.07 17.03
C ALA A 69 20.72 -12.08 15.91
N ALA A 70 20.28 -11.93 14.67
CA ALA A 70 21.18 -11.99 13.51
C ALA A 70 22.16 -10.80 13.49
N GLY A 71 21.71 -9.59 13.89
CA GLY A 71 22.59 -8.43 14.03
C GLY A 71 23.69 -8.65 15.06
N ASN A 72 23.36 -9.09 16.27
CA ASN A 72 24.35 -9.41 17.29
C ASN A 72 25.26 -10.59 16.90
N ASN A 73 24.75 -11.59 16.18
CA ASN A 73 25.54 -12.71 15.68
C ASN A 73 26.65 -12.26 14.72
N ALA A 74 26.45 -11.21 13.91
CA ALA A 74 27.52 -10.68 13.06
C ALA A 74 28.71 -10.19 13.88
N GLY A 75 28.44 -9.45 14.96
CA GLY A 75 29.50 -8.99 15.87
C GLY A 75 30.13 -10.13 16.68
N LEU A 76 29.33 -11.10 17.14
CA LEU A 76 29.80 -12.25 17.89
C LEU A 76 30.68 -13.16 17.05
N ARG A 77 30.37 -13.41 15.77
CA ARG A 77 31.18 -14.18 14.84
C ARG A 77 32.58 -13.55 14.68
N TYR A 78 32.62 -12.24 14.50
CA TYR A 78 33.89 -11.51 14.44
C TYR A 78 34.75 -11.74 15.70
N LEU A 79 34.18 -11.55 16.89
CA LEU A 79 34.90 -11.75 18.14
C LEU A 79 35.35 -13.23 18.34
N TYR A 80 34.50 -14.18 17.98
CA TYR A 80 34.76 -15.60 18.09
C TYR A 80 35.91 -16.03 17.17
N GLU A 81 35.93 -15.59 15.92
CA GLU A 81 36.97 -15.85 14.92
C GLU A 81 38.32 -15.25 15.33
N HIS A 82 38.31 -14.14 16.09
CA HIS A 82 39.53 -13.48 16.61
C HIS A 82 39.90 -13.96 18.01
N ASN A 83 39.33 -15.10 18.47
CA ASN A 83 39.69 -15.78 19.71
C ASN A 83 39.55 -14.93 20.98
N TYR A 84 38.43 -14.21 21.12
CA TYR A 84 38.03 -13.60 22.38
C TYR A 84 37.47 -14.67 23.35
N ASP A 85 37.68 -14.46 24.64
CA ASP A 85 37.28 -15.39 25.69
C ASP A 85 35.92 -15.06 26.29
N ASN A 86 35.60 -13.76 26.35
CA ASN A 86 34.36 -13.22 26.86
C ASN A 86 33.68 -12.30 25.84
N TYR A 87 32.38 -12.38 25.78
CA TYR A 87 31.52 -11.56 24.92
C TYR A 87 30.53 -10.81 25.76
N ILE A 88 30.42 -9.51 25.57
CA ILE A 88 29.39 -8.65 26.17
C ILE A 88 28.45 -8.19 25.04
N ILE A 89 27.16 -8.31 25.23
CA ILE A 89 26.12 -7.75 24.36
C ILE A 89 25.55 -6.54 25.08
N ALA A 90 25.50 -5.40 24.40
CA ALA A 90 24.96 -4.18 24.98
C ALA A 90 24.09 -3.41 23.95
N ASN A 91 22.95 -2.94 24.40
CA ASN A 91 22.16 -1.96 23.66
C ASN A 91 22.79 -0.56 23.79
N PRO A 92 22.62 0.32 22.79
CA PRO A 92 23.21 1.67 22.84
C PRO A 92 22.55 2.59 23.91
N ASP A 93 21.33 2.31 24.34
CA ASP A 93 20.59 3.09 25.35
C ASP A 93 20.88 2.70 26.81
N ILE A 94 22.04 2.04 27.03
CA ILE A 94 22.55 1.66 28.32
C ILE A 94 23.48 2.72 28.87
N ILE A 95 23.40 3.00 30.18
CA ILE A 95 24.37 3.79 30.93
C ILE A 95 25.07 2.85 31.91
N VAL A 96 26.37 2.63 31.71
CA VAL A 96 27.24 1.88 32.61
C VAL A 96 28.47 2.71 32.95
N ASP A 97 28.77 2.91 34.21
CA ASP A 97 30.00 3.59 34.60
C ASP A 97 31.23 2.65 34.55
N LYS A 98 32.40 3.24 34.53
CA LYS A 98 33.71 2.52 34.43
C LYS A 98 33.86 1.44 35.51
N ARG A 99 33.49 1.75 36.75
CA ARG A 99 33.63 0.82 37.89
C ARG A 99 32.72 -0.39 37.73
N ASN A 100 31.45 -0.17 37.42
CA ASN A 100 30.50 -1.27 37.19
C ASN A 100 30.94 -2.17 36.02
N LEU A 101 31.52 -1.60 34.95
CA LEU A 101 32.03 -2.39 33.82
C LEU A 101 33.27 -3.23 34.21
N ILE A 102 34.22 -2.65 34.95
CA ILE A 102 35.36 -3.33 35.48
C ILE A 102 34.91 -4.50 36.39
N ASP A 103 34.02 -4.22 37.33
CA ASP A 103 33.51 -5.26 38.26
C ASP A 103 32.78 -6.36 37.51
N PHE A 104 32.00 -6.02 36.48
CA PHE A 104 31.32 -6.97 35.63
C PHE A 104 32.31 -7.96 34.95
N ILE A 105 33.36 -7.43 34.32
CA ILE A 105 34.37 -8.24 33.62
C ILE A 105 35.16 -9.06 34.63
N ALA A 106 35.52 -8.51 35.80
CA ALA A 106 36.24 -9.21 36.86
C ALA A 106 35.43 -10.40 37.39
N TYR A 107 34.11 -10.24 37.61
CA TYR A 107 33.23 -11.33 38.03
C TYR A 107 33.05 -12.38 36.93
N MET A 108 32.95 -12.00 35.66
CA MET A 108 32.94 -12.97 34.54
C MET A 108 34.21 -13.85 34.56
N ASN A 109 35.35 -13.24 34.88
CA ASN A 109 36.64 -13.97 34.90
C ASN A 109 36.79 -14.86 36.15
N SER A 110 36.25 -14.47 37.28
CA SER A 110 36.47 -15.13 38.57
C SER A 110 35.41 -16.20 38.92
N LEU A 111 34.17 -16.02 38.50
CA LEU A 111 33.09 -16.95 38.79
C LEU A 111 33.00 -18.06 37.73
N ASN A 112 33.79 -19.12 37.92
CA ASN A 112 33.94 -20.22 36.95
C ASN A 112 32.71 -21.12 36.87
N GLU A 113 31.84 -21.10 37.85
CA GLU A 113 30.61 -21.91 37.86
C GLU A 113 29.48 -21.40 36.93
N TYR A 114 29.57 -20.16 36.47
CA TYR A 114 28.60 -19.53 35.58
C TYR A 114 29.20 -19.23 34.22
N GLN A 115 28.38 -19.31 33.18
CA GLN A 115 28.79 -19.05 31.79
C GLN A 115 28.05 -17.86 31.18
N ILE A 116 26.86 -17.49 31.72
CA ILE A 116 26.10 -16.33 31.29
C ILE A 116 25.85 -15.44 32.50
N PHE A 117 26.09 -14.13 32.35
CA PHE A 117 26.09 -13.15 33.43
C PHE A 117 25.19 -11.95 33.07
N GLY A 118 24.27 -11.60 33.94
CA GLY A 118 23.52 -10.33 33.83
C GLY A 118 23.86 -9.39 34.98
N PRO A 119 23.80 -8.06 34.79
CA PRO A 119 23.86 -7.09 35.88
C PRO A 119 22.49 -6.92 36.55
N THR A 120 22.46 -6.17 37.63
CA THR A 120 21.23 -5.54 38.17
C THR A 120 20.89 -4.34 37.29
N ILE A 121 19.72 -4.29 36.69
CA ILE A 121 19.31 -3.24 35.75
C ILE A 121 18.25 -2.37 36.41
N SER A 122 18.46 -1.07 36.41
CA SER A 122 17.48 -0.04 36.81
C SER A 122 16.78 0.50 35.57
N GLU A 123 15.45 0.38 35.54
CA GLU A 123 14.62 0.75 34.41
C GLU A 123 13.34 1.45 34.92
N HIS A 124 13.12 2.73 34.56
CA HIS A 124 11.96 3.52 35.05
C HIS A 124 11.71 3.46 36.56
N GLY A 125 12.77 3.32 37.37
CA GLY A 125 12.66 3.18 38.83
C GLY A 125 12.30 1.77 39.32
N GLU A 126 12.09 0.79 38.41
CA GLU A 126 11.99 -0.63 38.75
C GLU A 126 13.36 -1.30 38.61
N ILE A 127 13.66 -2.27 39.48
CA ILE A 127 14.90 -3.05 39.45
C ILE A 127 14.60 -4.39 38.79
N ASN A 128 15.33 -4.72 37.73
CA ASN A 128 15.32 -6.01 37.03
C ASN A 128 16.62 -6.79 37.36
N ARG A 129 16.46 -8.03 37.83
CA ARG A 129 17.56 -8.94 38.22
C ARG A 129 17.40 -10.32 37.58
N GLY A 130 16.94 -10.40 36.36
CA GLY A 130 16.63 -11.65 35.70
C GLY A 130 15.29 -12.26 36.13
N TRP A 131 14.90 -13.33 35.50
CA TRP A 131 13.62 -14.01 35.73
C TRP A 131 13.71 -15.53 35.59
N LYS A 132 12.62 -16.19 36.05
CA LYS A 132 12.41 -17.62 35.90
C LYS A 132 12.03 -17.95 34.46
N GLN A 133 12.42 -19.14 34.01
CA GLN A 133 12.04 -19.61 32.68
C GLN A 133 10.53 -19.54 32.44
N ARG A 134 10.15 -18.94 31.31
CA ARG A 134 8.73 -18.77 30.95
C ARG A 134 8.08 -20.10 30.58
N THR A 135 6.95 -20.39 31.18
CA THR A 135 6.14 -21.59 30.86
C THR A 135 5.04 -21.25 29.86
N VAL A 136 4.61 -22.24 29.06
CA VAL A 136 3.51 -22.02 28.10
C VAL A 136 2.20 -21.54 28.77
N ASN A 137 1.93 -21.99 30.01
CA ASN A 137 0.76 -21.55 30.75
C ASN A 137 0.89 -20.09 31.20
N TYR A 138 2.08 -19.68 31.68
CA TYR A 138 2.36 -18.28 31.98
C TYR A 138 2.08 -17.39 30.75
N ASP A 139 2.64 -17.73 29.61
CA ASP A 139 2.49 -16.95 28.39
C ASP A 139 1.07 -16.95 27.82
N ILE A 140 0.30 -18.02 28.03
CA ILE A 140 -1.15 -18.03 27.74
C ILE A 140 -1.89 -17.00 28.60
N TYR A 141 -1.57 -16.90 29.89
CA TYR A 141 -2.21 -15.95 30.82
C TYR A 141 -1.71 -14.52 30.62
N ASP A 142 -0.41 -14.34 30.32
CA ASP A 142 0.20 -13.04 29.96
C ASP A 142 -0.50 -12.37 28.77
N ASN A 143 -1.07 -13.15 27.88
CA ASN A 143 -1.81 -12.66 26.73
C ASN A 143 -3.13 -11.93 27.10
N TYR A 144 -3.59 -12.01 28.34
CA TYR A 144 -4.79 -11.32 28.82
C TYR A 144 -4.42 -10.14 29.74
N PRO A 145 -4.68 -8.87 29.38
CA PRO A 145 -4.21 -7.68 30.11
C PRO A 145 -4.65 -7.61 31.59
N VAL A 146 -5.82 -8.12 31.90
CA VAL A 146 -6.33 -8.16 33.29
C VAL A 146 -5.60 -9.25 34.07
N ILE A 147 -5.45 -10.42 33.49
CA ILE A 147 -4.81 -11.58 34.09
C ILE A 147 -3.32 -11.34 34.29
N ASN A 148 -2.66 -10.73 33.30
CA ASN A 148 -1.24 -10.36 33.37
C ASN A 148 -0.92 -9.54 34.63
N ARG A 149 -1.77 -8.56 34.98
CA ARG A 149 -1.55 -7.76 36.21
C ARG A 149 -1.49 -8.62 37.49
N LEU A 150 -2.24 -9.71 37.54
CA LEU A 150 -2.26 -10.62 38.71
C LEU A 150 -1.04 -11.55 38.72
N PHE A 151 -0.55 -11.96 37.54
CA PHE A 151 0.48 -12.98 37.38
C PHE A 151 1.87 -12.45 37.01
N LYS A 152 2.05 -11.13 36.74
CA LYS A 152 3.34 -10.56 36.30
C LYS A 152 4.53 -10.89 37.20
N ASN A 153 4.31 -11.12 38.50
CA ASN A 153 5.37 -11.43 39.46
C ASN A 153 5.70 -12.92 39.59
N VAL A 154 4.95 -13.82 38.95
CA VAL A 154 5.16 -15.28 39.04
C VAL A 154 6.53 -15.70 38.51
N ILE A 155 7.01 -15.03 37.47
CA ILE A 155 8.35 -15.29 36.90
C ILE A 155 9.47 -14.54 37.61
N LYS A 156 9.17 -13.61 38.53
CA LYS A 156 10.21 -12.91 39.28
C LYS A 156 10.65 -13.77 40.48
N TYR A 157 11.92 -13.64 40.79
CA TYR A 157 12.43 -14.21 42.06
C TYR A 157 12.07 -13.29 43.23
N SER A 158 11.99 -13.83 44.47
CA SER A 158 11.78 -13.02 45.67
C SER A 158 13.03 -12.13 45.93
N LYS A 159 12.85 -11.03 46.64
CA LYS A 159 13.97 -10.16 47.06
C LYS A 159 15.04 -10.91 47.86
N ARG A 160 14.65 -11.93 48.62
CA ARG A 160 15.55 -12.79 49.44
C ARG A 160 16.41 -13.74 48.61
N HIS A 161 16.13 -13.88 47.30
CA HIS A 161 16.93 -14.70 46.40
C HIS A 161 18.27 -14.05 46.06
N TYR A 162 18.33 -12.73 46.10
CA TYR A 162 19.50 -11.97 45.69
C TYR A 162 20.42 -11.68 46.89
N ILE A 163 21.30 -12.66 47.21
CA ILE A 163 22.21 -12.59 48.34
C ILE A 163 23.65 -12.76 47.82
N GLY A 164 24.62 -12.03 48.41
CA GLY A 164 26.03 -12.12 48.00
C GLY A 164 26.31 -11.40 46.67
N VAL A 165 27.41 -11.81 46.05
CA VAL A 165 27.90 -11.21 44.80
C VAL A 165 27.06 -11.59 43.57
N SER A 166 26.64 -12.85 43.50
CA SER A 166 25.88 -13.38 42.37
C SER A 166 24.70 -14.22 42.85
N SER A 167 23.68 -14.30 42.05
CA SER A 167 22.51 -15.17 42.33
C SER A 167 22.10 -15.92 41.05
N PRO A 168 21.86 -17.26 41.14
CA PRO A 168 21.47 -18.05 39.99
C PRO A 168 20.10 -17.62 39.48
N VAL A 169 19.94 -17.44 38.16
CA VAL A 169 18.64 -17.10 37.52
C VAL A 169 18.47 -17.99 36.28
N ASP A 170 17.23 -18.10 35.79
CA ASP A 170 16.98 -18.86 34.57
C ASP A 170 17.22 -18.02 33.31
N CYS A 171 17.08 -16.71 33.39
CA CYS A 171 17.26 -15.80 32.25
C CYS A 171 17.72 -14.40 32.71
N VAL A 172 18.53 -13.74 31.91
CA VAL A 172 19.01 -12.36 32.08
C VAL A 172 18.42 -11.45 31.02
N SER A 173 18.55 -10.13 31.21
CA SER A 173 18.03 -9.16 30.24
C SER A 173 18.92 -9.04 29.00
N GLY A 174 18.31 -9.02 27.83
CA GLY A 174 19.01 -8.87 26.54
C GLY A 174 19.62 -7.48 26.33
N CYS A 175 19.21 -6.44 27.07
CA CYS A 175 19.77 -5.10 26.89
C CYS A 175 21.24 -4.97 27.29
N PHE A 176 21.70 -5.80 28.26
CA PHE A 176 23.10 -5.92 28.64
C PHE A 176 23.34 -7.24 29.37
N PHE A 177 24.25 -8.07 28.83
CA PHE A 177 24.70 -9.29 29.48
C PHE A 177 26.04 -9.76 28.89
N GLY A 178 26.73 -10.63 29.65
CA GLY A 178 28.00 -11.24 29.24
C GLY A 178 27.89 -12.76 29.13
N MET A 179 28.68 -13.35 28.25
CA MET A 179 28.84 -14.78 28.12
C MET A 179 30.28 -15.18 27.85
N LYS A 180 30.68 -16.35 28.37
CA LYS A 180 31.99 -16.96 28.10
C LYS A 180 31.98 -17.66 26.74
N LYS A 181 33.15 -17.83 26.12
CA LYS A 181 33.33 -18.55 24.85
C LYS A 181 32.71 -19.95 24.88
N GLU A 182 32.75 -20.63 26.02
CA GLU A 182 32.17 -21.96 26.25
C GLU A 182 30.67 -22.03 25.87
N VAL A 183 29.93 -20.88 25.95
CA VAL A 183 28.52 -20.83 25.56
C VAL A 183 28.38 -21.05 24.05
N ILE A 184 29.17 -20.32 23.26
CA ILE A 184 29.16 -20.47 21.79
C ILE A 184 29.68 -21.86 21.39
N ASP A 185 30.74 -22.37 22.04
CA ASP A 185 31.32 -23.69 21.78
C ASP A 185 30.29 -24.81 21.99
N LYS A 186 29.36 -24.67 22.98
CA LYS A 186 28.39 -25.72 23.33
C LYS A 186 27.05 -25.60 22.62
N ILE A 187 26.57 -24.39 22.40
CA ILE A 187 25.20 -24.18 21.90
C ILE A 187 25.14 -23.34 20.61
N GLY A 188 26.29 -22.83 20.14
CA GLY A 188 26.34 -21.93 18.98
C GLY A 188 25.93 -20.48 19.30
N PHE A 189 25.72 -19.72 18.27
CA PHE A 189 25.27 -18.32 18.34
C PHE A 189 23.78 -18.23 18.69
N PHE A 190 23.23 -17.02 18.74
CA PHE A 190 21.78 -16.83 18.91
C PHE A 190 20.98 -17.55 17.81
N ASP A 191 19.84 -18.10 18.19
CA ASP A 191 18.83 -18.59 17.24
C ASP A 191 18.21 -17.40 16.48
N GLU A 192 18.34 -17.37 15.16
CA GLU A 192 17.90 -16.28 14.29
C GLU A 192 16.42 -16.39 13.88
N GLY A 193 15.65 -17.29 14.47
CA GLY A 193 14.24 -17.48 14.15
C GLY A 193 13.28 -16.45 14.73
N THR A 194 13.79 -15.53 15.58
CA THR A 194 13.07 -14.35 16.06
C THR A 194 13.60 -13.07 15.42
N PHE A 195 12.72 -12.11 15.15
CA PHE A 195 13.17 -10.80 14.70
C PHE A 195 13.52 -9.88 15.89
N LEU A 196 12.71 -9.92 16.95
CA LEU A 196 12.87 -9.13 18.16
C LEU A 196 12.06 -9.76 19.29
N TYR A 197 12.60 -9.72 20.52
CA TYR A 197 12.06 -10.32 21.77
C TYR A 197 12.20 -11.84 21.86
N TYR A 198 12.46 -12.35 23.05
CA TYR A 198 12.67 -13.76 23.43
C TYR A 198 14.01 -14.37 22.99
N GLU A 199 14.93 -13.60 22.39
CA GLU A 199 16.26 -14.08 22.02
C GLU A 199 17.02 -14.57 23.25
N GLU A 200 17.03 -13.77 24.31
CA GLU A 200 17.62 -14.12 25.60
C GLU A 200 16.92 -15.29 26.29
N ASP A 201 15.60 -15.39 26.21
CA ASP A 201 14.84 -16.54 26.73
C ASP A 201 15.22 -17.83 25.98
N ILE A 202 15.43 -17.78 24.65
CA ILE A 202 15.85 -18.92 23.81
C ILE A 202 17.29 -19.30 24.15
N LEU A 203 18.21 -18.33 24.20
CA LEU A 203 19.61 -18.53 24.54
C LEU A 203 19.75 -19.21 25.92
N CYS A 204 19.12 -18.63 26.95
CA CYS A 204 19.19 -19.13 28.30
C CYS A 204 18.53 -20.51 28.47
N ALA A 205 17.40 -20.76 27.80
CA ALA A 205 16.73 -22.07 27.81
C ALA A 205 17.58 -23.14 27.12
N THR A 206 18.29 -22.81 26.04
CA THR A 206 19.21 -23.71 25.33
C THR A 206 20.45 -23.96 26.14
N ALA A 207 21.06 -22.93 26.75
CA ALA A 207 22.19 -23.02 27.66
C ALA A 207 21.91 -23.95 28.83
N LYS A 208 20.73 -23.77 29.48
CA LYS A 208 20.32 -24.65 30.60
C LYS A 208 20.20 -26.11 30.19
N LYS A 209 19.72 -26.43 29.00
CA LYS A 209 19.66 -27.80 28.47
C LYS A 209 21.07 -28.40 28.23
N ALA A 210 22.02 -27.53 27.87
CA ALA A 210 23.44 -27.92 27.69
C ALA A 210 24.21 -27.95 29.01
N GLY A 211 23.57 -27.79 30.17
CA GLY A 211 24.18 -27.81 31.49
C GLY A 211 24.95 -26.55 31.87
N LEU A 212 24.76 -25.46 31.11
CA LEU A 212 25.35 -24.14 31.40
C LEU A 212 24.53 -23.39 32.42
N LYS A 213 25.18 -22.58 33.27
CA LYS A 213 24.54 -21.85 34.36
C LYS A 213 24.51 -20.35 34.09
N VAL A 214 23.42 -19.72 34.50
CA VAL A 214 23.14 -18.29 34.34
C VAL A 214 23.07 -17.65 35.72
N CYS A 215 23.67 -16.46 35.88
CA CYS A 215 23.55 -15.70 37.13
C CYS A 215 23.31 -14.20 36.85
N VAL A 216 22.80 -13.53 37.86
CA VAL A 216 22.80 -12.07 37.94
C VAL A 216 23.84 -11.62 38.99
N LEU A 217 24.58 -10.55 38.64
CA LEU A 217 25.56 -9.91 39.55
C LEU A 217 24.80 -8.84 40.36
N ASN A 218 24.69 -9.09 41.67
CA ASN A 218 23.86 -8.25 42.56
C ASN A 218 24.47 -6.87 42.83
N ASN A 219 25.80 -6.74 42.76
CA ASN A 219 26.53 -5.52 43.06
C ASN A 219 26.90 -4.68 41.84
N VAL A 220 26.65 -5.17 40.62
CA VAL A 220 26.86 -4.44 39.36
C VAL A 220 25.54 -3.81 38.93
N ASN A 221 25.50 -2.49 38.94
CA ASN A 221 24.29 -1.74 38.63
C ASN A 221 24.42 -0.99 37.31
N ILE A 222 23.44 -1.16 36.43
CA ILE A 222 23.37 -0.52 35.12
C ILE A 222 22.01 0.15 34.97
N ILE A 223 21.98 1.28 34.26
CA ILE A 223 20.74 2.01 33.97
C ILE A 223 20.36 1.75 32.51
N HIS A 224 19.13 1.34 32.27
CA HIS A 224 18.56 1.23 30.93
C HIS A 224 17.61 2.41 30.68
N ASN A 225 18.01 3.27 29.79
CA ASN A 225 17.31 4.53 29.48
C ASN A 225 16.24 4.26 28.40
N HIS A 226 15.23 3.45 28.75
CA HIS A 226 14.21 2.99 27.83
C HIS A 226 13.56 4.12 27.08
N ALA A 227 13.45 3.99 25.80
CA ALA A 227 12.33 4.47 25.03
C ALA A 227 12.59 5.26 23.73
N VAL A 228 13.75 5.26 23.16
CA VAL A 228 13.85 6.11 21.97
C VAL A 228 13.76 5.31 20.68
N THR A 229 14.40 4.15 20.57
CA THR A 229 14.61 3.47 19.29
C THR A 229 13.42 2.62 18.83
N ILE A 230 12.80 1.82 19.72
CA ILE A 230 11.74 0.89 19.31
C ILE A 230 10.39 1.59 19.14
N ASP A 231 10.06 2.57 20.00
CA ASP A 231 8.79 3.28 19.95
C ASP A 231 8.75 4.34 18.83
N LYS A 232 9.90 4.81 18.33
CA LYS A 232 9.97 5.72 17.17
C LYS A 232 9.58 5.04 15.85
N ASN A 233 9.90 3.77 15.66
CA ASN A 233 9.89 3.10 14.36
C ASN A 233 8.80 2.05 14.14
N ILE A 234 8.12 1.56 15.19
CA ILE A 234 7.17 0.44 15.07
C ILE A 234 5.84 0.77 15.77
N ASN A 235 4.70 0.66 15.04
CA ASN A 235 3.41 0.85 15.66
C ASN A 235 3.10 -0.22 16.71
N ARG A 236 2.31 0.14 17.74
CA ARG A 236 2.00 -0.72 18.91
C ARG A 236 1.44 -2.10 18.53
N TYR A 237 0.66 -2.19 17.46
CA TYR A 237 0.13 -3.46 16.98
C TYR A 237 1.24 -4.33 16.41
N ARG A 238 2.12 -3.77 15.58
CA ARG A 238 3.26 -4.48 14.98
C ARG A 238 4.25 -4.93 16.06
N LYS A 239 4.54 -4.06 17.05
CA LYS A 239 5.35 -4.41 18.23
C LYS A 239 4.75 -5.61 18.99
N MET A 240 3.43 -5.56 19.27
CA MET A 240 2.73 -6.68 19.94
C MET A 240 2.75 -7.94 19.08
N ARG A 241 2.65 -7.83 17.76
CA ARG A 241 2.66 -8.98 16.85
C ARG A 241 4.03 -9.67 16.84
N ILE A 242 5.11 -8.90 16.69
CA ILE A 242 6.49 -9.41 16.75
C ILE A 242 6.70 -10.15 18.10
N LEU A 243 6.37 -9.50 19.22
CA LEU A 243 6.47 -10.11 20.54
C LEU A 243 5.72 -11.46 20.66
N LYS A 244 4.48 -11.53 20.10
CA LYS A 244 3.68 -12.76 20.22
C LYS A 244 4.10 -13.85 19.22
N ASP A 245 4.66 -13.50 18.09
CA ASP A 245 5.24 -14.46 17.15
C ASP A 245 6.54 -15.06 17.74
N SER A 246 7.41 -14.24 18.32
CA SER A 246 8.62 -14.70 19.07
C SER A 246 8.25 -15.56 20.28
N GLN A 247 7.19 -15.19 21.04
CA GLN A 247 6.66 -16.02 22.13
C GLN A 247 6.24 -17.42 21.65
N ILE A 248 5.58 -17.51 20.52
CA ILE A 248 5.14 -18.80 19.94
C ILE A 248 6.37 -19.60 19.48
N TYR A 249 7.33 -18.94 18.81
CA TYR A 249 8.55 -19.57 18.33
C TYR A 249 9.37 -20.13 19.47
N TYR A 250 9.61 -19.39 20.55
CA TYR A 250 10.28 -19.85 21.76
C TYR A 250 9.71 -21.18 22.28
N HIS A 251 8.38 -21.28 22.39
CA HIS A 251 7.73 -22.52 22.84
C HIS A 251 7.77 -23.66 21.83
N GLN A 252 8.01 -23.37 20.54
CA GLN A 252 8.15 -24.38 19.50
C GLN A 252 9.57 -24.99 19.48
N VAL A 253 10.62 -24.15 19.65
CA VAL A 253 12.01 -24.57 19.53
C VAL A 253 12.58 -25.05 20.87
N CYS A 254 12.21 -24.40 21.98
CA CYS A 254 12.78 -24.75 23.28
C CYS A 254 12.07 -25.91 23.99
N PHE A 255 10.81 -26.25 23.64
CA PHE A 255 10.03 -27.21 24.42
C PHE A 255 9.21 -28.18 23.55
N LYS A 256 9.05 -29.42 24.05
CA LYS A 256 8.13 -30.40 23.47
C LYS A 256 6.72 -30.20 24.04
N HIS A 257 5.90 -29.33 23.45
CA HIS A 257 4.52 -29.12 23.85
C HIS A 257 3.52 -29.90 22.97
N SER A 258 2.38 -30.28 23.56
CA SER A 258 1.28 -30.88 22.81
C SER A 258 0.72 -29.87 21.77
N LYS A 259 0.26 -30.38 20.63
CA LYS A 259 -0.40 -29.56 19.58
C LYS A 259 -1.53 -28.71 20.14
N HIS A 260 -2.26 -29.20 21.15
CA HIS A 260 -3.36 -28.49 21.79
C HIS A 260 -2.87 -27.28 22.60
N LYS A 261 -1.79 -27.39 23.38
CA LYS A 261 -1.20 -26.27 24.15
C LYS A 261 -0.69 -25.18 23.23
N LEU A 262 0.03 -25.53 22.17
CA LEU A 262 0.50 -24.56 21.16
C LEU A 262 -0.67 -23.87 20.41
N LYS A 263 -1.74 -24.62 20.08
CA LYS A 263 -2.94 -24.03 19.48
C LYS A 263 -3.63 -23.04 20.42
N ARG A 264 -3.67 -23.32 21.73
CA ARG A 264 -4.21 -22.41 22.74
C ARG A 264 -3.35 -21.15 22.86
N LEU A 265 -2.02 -21.28 22.92
CA LEU A 265 -1.08 -20.15 22.94
C LEU A 265 -1.28 -19.26 21.70
N LYS A 266 -1.31 -19.84 20.48
CA LYS A 266 -1.57 -19.09 19.24
C LYS A 266 -2.91 -18.34 19.24
N ARG A 267 -3.97 -18.93 19.81
CA ARG A 267 -5.29 -18.28 19.93
C ARG A 267 -5.25 -17.06 20.88
N THR A 268 -4.62 -17.21 22.05
CA THR A 268 -4.52 -16.12 23.04
C THR A 268 -3.58 -15.01 22.56
N ALA A 269 -2.47 -15.34 21.90
CA ALA A 269 -1.57 -14.38 21.26
C ALA A 269 -2.31 -13.55 20.19
N ASN A 270 -3.09 -14.19 19.32
CA ASN A 270 -3.91 -13.49 18.33
C ASN A 270 -4.98 -12.59 18.99
N TRP A 271 -5.55 -13.03 20.11
CA TRP A 271 -6.50 -12.20 20.86
C TRP A 271 -5.80 -10.94 21.44
N ALA A 272 -4.61 -11.08 22.02
CA ALA A 272 -3.82 -9.96 22.55
C ALA A 272 -3.47 -8.95 21.46
N CYS A 273 -3.05 -9.42 20.28
CA CYS A 273 -2.80 -8.56 19.12
C CYS A 273 -4.05 -7.81 18.66
N ASN A 274 -5.20 -8.49 18.60
CA ASN A 274 -6.46 -7.83 18.22
C ASN A 274 -6.89 -6.78 19.26
N PHE A 275 -6.68 -7.05 20.55
CA PHE A 275 -6.98 -6.11 21.63
C PHE A 275 -6.06 -4.87 21.58
N ALA A 276 -4.76 -5.07 21.32
CA ALA A 276 -3.82 -3.97 21.12
C ALA A 276 -4.24 -3.11 19.92
N TYR A 277 -4.65 -3.74 18.80
CA TYR A 277 -5.17 -3.05 17.63
C TYR A 277 -6.38 -2.15 17.94
N LEU A 278 -7.37 -2.67 18.68
CA LEU A 278 -8.58 -1.92 19.06
C LEU A 278 -8.27 -0.69 19.94
N ARG A 279 -7.24 -0.79 20.81
CA ARG A 279 -6.78 0.35 21.64
C ARG A 279 -5.99 1.38 20.85
N THR A 280 -5.22 0.94 19.86
CA THR A 280 -4.38 1.82 19.04
C THR A 280 -5.24 2.72 18.15
N ASN A 281 -6.32 2.18 17.58
CA ASN A 281 -7.21 2.96 16.70
C ASN A 281 -8.04 4.05 17.40
N LYS A 282 -8.06 4.11 18.74
CA LYS A 282 -8.71 5.21 19.48
C LYS A 282 -7.80 6.44 19.69
N LYS A 283 -6.49 6.38 19.41
CA LYS A 283 -5.52 7.41 19.83
C LYS A 283 -4.35 7.71 18.89
N ILE A 284 -4.39 7.45 17.57
CA ILE A 284 -3.26 7.79 16.73
C ILE A 284 -3.63 8.74 15.61
N VAL A 285 -3.41 10.03 15.90
CA VAL A 285 -2.73 10.96 14.99
C VAL A 285 -1.26 10.98 15.45
N ASN A 286 -0.46 10.03 15.05
CA ASN A 286 0.99 10.13 15.19
C ASN A 286 1.57 10.41 13.81
N LYS A 287 2.08 11.63 13.62
CA LYS A 287 3.07 11.94 12.61
C LYS A 287 4.22 10.94 12.78
N HIS A 288 4.38 10.04 11.82
CA HIS A 288 5.64 9.34 11.66
C HIS A 288 6.68 10.40 11.28
N ASN A 289 7.78 10.48 12.03
CA ASN A 289 8.95 11.30 11.66
C ASN A 289 9.75 10.58 10.54
N ARG A 290 9.10 10.28 9.42
CA ARG A 290 9.81 9.83 8.21
C ARG A 290 10.15 11.06 7.39
N ALA A 291 11.33 11.05 6.78
CA ALA A 291 11.72 12.09 5.84
C ALA A 291 10.77 12.13 4.63
N LYS A 292 10.25 10.97 4.20
CA LYS A 292 9.29 10.83 3.10
C LYS A 292 8.02 10.09 3.57
N GLN A 293 6.87 10.42 2.97
CA GLN A 293 5.64 9.64 3.17
C GLN A 293 5.76 8.26 2.51
N LYS A 294 5.18 7.23 3.13
CA LYS A 294 5.20 5.87 2.60
C LYS A 294 3.99 5.55 1.75
N VAL A 295 4.25 5.11 0.52
CA VAL A 295 3.24 4.57 -0.41
C VAL A 295 3.31 3.06 -0.43
N THR A 296 2.20 2.38 -0.15
CA THR A 296 2.09 0.93 -0.29
C THR A 296 1.20 0.57 -1.48
N ILE A 297 1.75 -0.12 -2.46
CA ILE A 297 1.03 -0.61 -3.65
C ILE A 297 0.71 -2.09 -3.45
N LEU A 298 -0.57 -2.47 -3.54
CA LEU A 298 -1.04 -3.83 -3.27
C LEU A 298 -1.31 -4.58 -4.56
N SER A 299 -0.63 -5.73 -4.77
CA SER A 299 -0.75 -6.57 -5.94
C SER A 299 -0.94 -8.05 -5.59
N LEU A 300 -1.42 -8.86 -6.54
CA LEU A 300 -1.48 -10.31 -6.34
C LEU A 300 -0.12 -10.98 -6.61
N HIS A 301 0.57 -10.57 -7.67
CA HIS A 301 1.88 -11.08 -8.13
C HIS A 301 2.49 -10.08 -9.12
N LEU A 302 3.74 -10.32 -9.55
CA LEU A 302 4.45 -9.49 -10.54
C LEU A 302 4.91 -10.33 -11.76
N LYS A 303 4.03 -11.21 -12.27
CA LYS A 303 4.25 -11.92 -13.54
C LYS A 303 4.08 -10.99 -14.74
N VAL A 304 4.34 -11.49 -15.94
CA VAL A 304 4.08 -10.78 -17.19
C VAL A 304 2.60 -10.42 -17.31
N GLY A 305 2.29 -9.12 -17.45
CA GLY A 305 0.94 -8.61 -17.64
C GLY A 305 0.91 -7.09 -17.64
N GLY A 306 -0.11 -6.49 -18.26
CA GLY A 306 -0.24 -5.02 -18.34
C GLY A 306 -0.48 -4.34 -16.98
N ILE A 307 -1.18 -5.02 -16.07
CA ILE A 307 -1.43 -4.51 -14.71
C ILE A 307 -0.11 -4.49 -13.92
N GLU A 308 0.65 -5.58 -13.99
CA GLU A 308 1.92 -5.74 -13.30
C GLU A 308 2.95 -4.73 -13.84
N LYS A 309 2.96 -4.50 -15.15
CA LYS A 309 3.77 -3.44 -15.77
C LYS A 309 3.42 -2.06 -15.20
N ALA A 310 2.14 -1.71 -15.18
CA ALA A 310 1.67 -0.42 -14.66
C ALA A 310 2.02 -0.23 -13.17
N ILE A 311 1.97 -1.31 -12.36
CA ILE A 311 2.37 -1.28 -10.94
C ILE A 311 3.86 -0.96 -10.79
N CYS A 312 4.73 -1.64 -11.55
CA CYS A 312 6.17 -1.38 -11.52
C CYS A 312 6.48 0.05 -11.96
N SER A 313 5.86 0.51 -13.06
CA SER A 313 6.03 1.88 -13.55
C SER A 313 5.60 2.93 -12.51
N LEU A 314 4.44 2.74 -11.86
CA LEU A 314 4.00 3.65 -10.79
C LEU A 314 4.97 3.66 -9.60
N ALA A 315 5.46 2.50 -9.18
CA ALA A 315 6.42 2.43 -8.07
C ALA A 315 7.70 3.20 -8.40
N ASN A 316 8.23 3.01 -9.61
CA ASN A 316 9.44 3.71 -10.08
C ASN A 316 9.22 5.24 -10.20
N MET A 317 8.01 5.69 -10.61
CA MET A 317 7.68 7.11 -10.67
C MET A 317 7.69 7.80 -9.31
N LEU A 318 7.29 7.08 -8.26
CA LEU A 318 7.08 7.65 -6.94
C LEU A 318 8.31 7.58 -6.05
N VAL A 319 9.33 6.79 -6.39
CA VAL A 319 10.45 6.47 -5.49
C VAL A 319 11.34 7.68 -5.13
N ASP A 320 11.38 8.70 -5.98
CA ASP A 320 12.15 9.91 -5.73
C ASP A 320 11.51 10.80 -4.65
N ASP A 321 10.18 10.79 -4.53
CA ASP A 321 9.43 11.64 -3.60
C ASP A 321 8.89 10.86 -2.39
N TYR A 322 8.76 9.52 -2.48
CA TYR A 322 8.11 8.67 -1.48
C TYR A 322 8.95 7.45 -1.11
N ASP A 323 8.73 6.90 0.09
CA ASP A 323 9.16 5.55 0.48
C ASP A 323 8.14 4.55 -0.12
N VAL A 324 8.54 3.78 -1.12
CA VAL A 324 7.61 2.94 -1.89
C VAL A 324 7.78 1.46 -1.56
N GLU A 325 6.67 0.80 -1.21
CA GLU A 325 6.61 -0.65 -1.00
C GLU A 325 5.54 -1.31 -1.88
N ILE A 326 5.90 -2.34 -2.64
CA ILE A 326 4.96 -3.22 -3.35
C ILE A 326 4.71 -4.46 -2.49
N VAL A 327 3.45 -4.69 -2.09
CA VAL A 327 3.06 -5.87 -1.31
C VAL A 327 2.27 -6.83 -2.19
N ASN A 328 2.87 -7.99 -2.46
CA ASN A 328 2.29 -9.06 -3.27
C ASN A 328 1.73 -10.19 -2.40
N VAL A 329 0.67 -10.85 -2.87
CA VAL A 329 0.16 -12.05 -2.18
C VAL A 329 1.04 -13.26 -2.44
N TYR A 330 1.45 -13.45 -3.71
CA TYR A 330 2.16 -14.64 -4.17
C TYR A 330 3.54 -14.31 -4.72
N GLU A 331 4.52 -15.09 -4.34
CA GLU A 331 5.80 -15.17 -5.04
C GLU A 331 5.71 -16.30 -6.08
N LEU A 332 5.43 -15.95 -7.33
CA LEU A 332 5.26 -16.93 -8.42
C LEU A 332 6.48 -16.99 -9.33
N CYS A 333 7.21 -15.91 -9.47
CA CYS A 333 8.45 -15.74 -10.22
C CYS A 333 9.13 -14.43 -9.79
N LYS A 334 10.36 -14.21 -10.21
CA LYS A 334 11.00 -12.87 -10.14
C LYS A 334 10.12 -11.85 -10.89
N PRO A 335 10.12 -10.58 -10.48
CA PRO A 335 9.43 -9.52 -11.21
C PRO A 335 9.81 -9.54 -12.69
N SER A 336 8.79 -9.46 -13.58
CA SER A 336 8.99 -9.54 -15.03
C SER A 336 9.33 -8.18 -15.67
N PHE A 337 9.21 -7.10 -14.90
CA PHE A 337 9.50 -5.73 -15.31
C PHE A 337 10.51 -5.11 -14.37
N TYR A 338 11.23 -4.09 -14.84
CA TYR A 338 12.18 -3.36 -14.03
C TYR A 338 11.50 -2.70 -12.82
N ILE A 339 12.13 -2.82 -11.68
CA ILE A 339 11.77 -2.14 -10.42
C ILE A 339 13.05 -1.50 -9.89
N ASP A 340 12.98 -0.21 -9.59
CA ASP A 340 14.08 0.53 -8.96
C ASP A 340 14.46 -0.16 -7.63
N GLU A 341 15.73 -0.30 -7.36
CA GLU A 341 16.26 -1.00 -6.18
C GLU A 341 15.83 -0.37 -4.83
N ARG A 342 15.49 0.92 -4.84
CA ARG A 342 14.94 1.63 -3.68
C ARG A 342 13.49 1.23 -3.36
N VAL A 343 12.78 0.58 -4.28
CA VAL A 343 11.42 0.11 -4.08
C VAL A 343 11.44 -1.22 -3.33
N LYS A 344 10.88 -1.23 -2.14
CA LYS A 344 10.75 -2.47 -1.37
C LYS A 344 9.68 -3.40 -1.94
N VAL A 345 10.05 -4.64 -2.24
CA VAL A 345 9.10 -5.67 -2.70
C VAL A 345 8.90 -6.73 -1.62
N THR A 346 7.65 -6.90 -1.18
CA THR A 346 7.28 -7.83 -0.10
C THR A 346 6.28 -8.88 -0.62
N TYR A 347 6.49 -10.15 -0.26
CA TYR A 347 5.58 -11.25 -0.56
C TYR A 347 4.93 -11.78 0.72
N LEU A 348 3.59 -11.93 0.71
CA LEU A 348 2.85 -12.43 1.87
C LEU A 348 2.97 -13.95 2.03
N SER A 349 3.31 -14.66 0.97
CA SER A 349 3.56 -16.11 1.01
C SER A 349 4.36 -16.58 -0.21
N ASN A 350 5.43 -17.31 0.06
CA ASN A 350 6.28 -17.95 -0.96
C ASN A 350 5.74 -19.32 -1.38
N ASP A 351 4.95 -19.97 -0.49
CA ASP A 351 4.44 -21.34 -0.70
C ASP A 351 3.05 -21.39 -1.32
N LEU A 352 2.32 -20.27 -1.34
CA LEU A 352 0.92 -20.26 -1.77
C LEU A 352 0.82 -20.09 -3.29
N LYS A 353 0.41 -21.16 -3.99
CA LYS A 353 0.18 -21.12 -5.44
C LYS A 353 -1.32 -21.28 -5.75
N PRO A 354 -1.88 -20.44 -6.65
CA PRO A 354 -3.23 -20.66 -7.18
C PRO A 354 -3.27 -21.94 -7.99
N ASN A 355 -4.29 -22.80 -7.77
CA ASN A 355 -4.49 -24.06 -8.52
C ASN A 355 -5.72 -23.98 -9.46
N LYS A 356 -5.94 -22.80 -10.06
CA LYS A 356 -7.11 -22.55 -10.90
C LYS A 356 -7.08 -23.38 -12.20
N GLU A 357 -5.89 -23.56 -12.77
CA GLU A 357 -5.69 -24.31 -14.01
C GLU A 357 -5.89 -25.81 -13.79
N GLU A 358 -5.35 -26.36 -12.70
CA GLU A 358 -5.53 -27.75 -12.31
C GLU A 358 -7.02 -28.07 -12.05
N LEU A 359 -7.72 -27.13 -11.41
CA LEU A 359 -9.16 -27.27 -11.16
C LEU A 359 -9.96 -27.21 -12.47
N LYS A 360 -9.65 -26.29 -13.40
CA LYS A 360 -10.26 -26.21 -14.73
C LYS A 360 -10.01 -27.51 -15.52
N SER A 361 -8.78 -28.03 -15.52
CA SER A 361 -8.40 -29.29 -16.15
C SER A 361 -9.19 -30.47 -15.56
N ALA A 362 -9.33 -30.53 -14.24
CA ALA A 362 -10.11 -31.58 -13.58
C ALA A 362 -11.60 -31.58 -14.02
N PHE A 363 -12.19 -30.38 -14.20
CA PHE A 363 -13.54 -30.23 -14.73
C PHE A 363 -13.62 -30.65 -16.21
N LYS A 364 -12.66 -30.23 -17.07
CA LYS A 364 -12.60 -30.59 -18.48
C LYS A 364 -12.53 -32.11 -18.66
N ASN A 365 -11.72 -32.78 -17.84
CA ASN A 365 -11.50 -34.22 -17.87
C ASN A 365 -12.58 -35.03 -17.09
N LYS A 366 -13.62 -34.36 -16.58
CA LYS A 366 -14.74 -34.98 -15.82
C LYS A 366 -14.30 -35.92 -14.68
N SER A 367 -13.13 -35.71 -14.09
CA SER A 367 -12.58 -36.56 -13.03
C SER A 367 -13.08 -36.11 -11.65
N ILE A 368 -14.15 -36.76 -11.14
CA ILE A 368 -14.78 -36.43 -9.85
C ILE A 368 -13.77 -36.39 -8.71
N LYS A 369 -12.86 -37.39 -8.62
CA LYS A 369 -11.82 -37.44 -7.57
C LYS A 369 -10.90 -36.24 -7.64
N LYS A 370 -10.44 -35.85 -8.85
CA LYS A 370 -9.59 -34.66 -9.03
C LYS A 370 -10.37 -33.36 -8.76
N ILE A 371 -11.63 -33.27 -9.15
CA ILE A 371 -12.49 -32.10 -8.87
C ILE A 371 -12.62 -31.88 -7.36
N ILE A 372 -12.87 -32.93 -6.59
CA ILE A 372 -12.97 -32.85 -5.13
C ILE A 372 -11.64 -32.45 -4.50
N THR A 373 -10.54 -33.11 -4.86
CA THR A 373 -9.22 -32.83 -4.28
C THR A 373 -8.71 -31.42 -4.62
N GLU A 374 -8.82 -31.00 -5.89
CA GLU A 374 -8.43 -29.65 -6.31
C GLU A 374 -9.40 -28.58 -5.78
N GLY A 375 -10.68 -28.91 -5.61
CA GLY A 375 -11.67 -28.04 -4.96
C GLY A 375 -11.30 -27.76 -3.49
N PHE A 376 -10.91 -28.78 -2.71
CA PHE A 376 -10.42 -28.58 -1.34
C PHE A 376 -9.12 -27.77 -1.29
N LYS A 377 -8.17 -28.00 -2.21
CA LYS A 377 -6.94 -27.20 -2.32
C LYS A 377 -7.29 -25.75 -2.62
N ALA A 378 -8.16 -25.48 -3.60
CA ALA A 378 -8.61 -24.15 -3.95
C ALA A 378 -9.26 -23.43 -2.76
N LEU A 379 -10.14 -24.10 -2.00
CA LEU A 379 -10.73 -23.56 -0.78
C LEU A 379 -9.67 -23.18 0.26
N LYS A 380 -8.70 -24.07 0.49
CA LYS A 380 -7.57 -23.81 1.41
C LYS A 380 -6.74 -22.60 0.97
N VAL A 381 -6.47 -22.47 -0.34
CA VAL A 381 -5.77 -21.32 -0.93
C VAL A 381 -6.58 -20.03 -0.70
N VAL A 382 -7.89 -20.03 -0.96
CA VAL A 382 -8.75 -18.86 -0.75
C VAL A 382 -8.79 -18.43 0.71
N LEU A 383 -8.92 -19.39 1.65
CA LEU A 383 -8.94 -19.11 3.08
C LEU A 383 -7.58 -18.58 3.59
N LYS A 384 -6.46 -19.21 3.16
CA LYS A 384 -5.11 -18.75 3.53
C LYS A 384 -4.85 -17.36 2.95
N LYS A 385 -5.14 -17.11 1.67
CA LYS A 385 -5.05 -15.78 1.04
C LYS A 385 -5.82 -14.72 1.82
N ARG A 386 -7.09 -15.00 2.16
CA ARG A 386 -7.94 -14.06 2.91
C ARG A 386 -7.33 -13.70 4.28
N ASN A 387 -6.74 -14.69 4.97
CA ASN A 387 -6.09 -14.46 6.26
C ASN A 387 -4.80 -13.65 6.11
N LEU A 388 -3.96 -13.93 5.09
CA LEU A 388 -2.76 -13.17 4.78
C LEU A 388 -3.07 -11.70 4.45
N ILE A 389 -4.03 -11.44 3.57
CA ILE A 389 -4.49 -10.09 3.24
C ILE A 389 -5.02 -9.36 4.48
N LYS A 390 -5.78 -10.05 5.34
CA LYS A 390 -6.28 -9.47 6.58
C LYS A 390 -5.15 -9.13 7.54
N GLN A 391 -4.13 -9.96 7.61
CA GLN A 391 -2.93 -9.73 8.41
C GLN A 391 -2.15 -8.53 7.85
N ALA A 392 -1.82 -8.55 6.55
CA ALA A 392 -1.16 -7.45 5.87
C ALA A 392 -1.89 -6.11 6.06
N ALA A 393 -3.23 -6.11 5.97
CA ALA A 393 -4.03 -4.91 6.22
C ALA A 393 -3.97 -4.40 7.66
N LYS A 394 -3.57 -5.20 8.63
CA LYS A 394 -3.37 -4.77 10.02
C LYS A 394 -1.94 -4.28 10.28
N ASP A 395 -0.97 -4.93 9.63
CA ASP A 395 0.45 -4.67 9.81
C ASP A 395 0.96 -3.52 8.93
N ASN A 396 0.20 -3.13 7.90
CA ASN A 396 0.59 -2.08 6.97
C ASN A 396 0.77 -0.73 7.67
N ASP A 397 1.89 -0.10 7.43
CA ASP A 397 2.29 1.20 7.99
C ASP A 397 2.34 2.32 6.95
N GLY A 398 1.96 2.03 5.69
CA GLY A 398 1.86 3.03 4.62
C GLY A 398 0.94 4.20 4.97
N ASP A 399 1.26 5.39 4.51
CA ASP A 399 0.43 6.59 4.66
C ASP A 399 -0.60 6.69 3.54
N ILE A 400 -0.19 6.27 2.34
CA ILE A 400 -1.01 6.16 1.14
C ILE A 400 -1.02 4.68 0.72
N ILE A 401 -2.21 4.15 0.46
CA ILE A 401 -2.40 2.74 0.10
C ILE A 401 -3.11 2.66 -1.23
N VAL A 402 -2.41 2.17 -2.25
CA VAL A 402 -2.93 1.96 -3.60
C VAL A 402 -3.30 0.49 -3.78
N SER A 403 -4.58 0.20 -3.94
CA SER A 403 -5.06 -1.17 -4.17
C SER A 403 -5.40 -1.38 -5.64
N THR A 404 -4.73 -2.32 -6.28
CA THR A 404 -4.93 -2.65 -7.70
C THR A 404 -5.92 -3.80 -7.94
N THR A 405 -6.50 -4.35 -6.86
CA THR A 405 -7.45 -5.46 -6.98
C THR A 405 -8.47 -5.49 -5.84
N LEU A 406 -9.70 -5.89 -6.16
CA LEU A 406 -10.80 -5.99 -5.20
C LEU A 406 -10.52 -6.94 -4.01
N ALA A 407 -9.52 -7.83 -4.14
CA ALA A 407 -9.16 -8.78 -3.10
C ALA A 407 -8.72 -8.11 -1.79
N PHE A 408 -8.04 -6.97 -1.85
CA PHE A 408 -7.55 -6.22 -0.69
C PHE A 408 -8.59 -5.26 -0.12
N ASN A 409 -9.49 -4.72 -0.95
CA ASN A 409 -10.32 -3.55 -0.62
C ASN A 409 -11.13 -3.74 0.66
N LYS A 410 -11.75 -4.91 0.87
CA LYS A 410 -12.55 -5.19 2.07
C LYS A 410 -11.72 -5.18 3.36
N ALA A 411 -10.50 -5.71 3.32
CA ALA A 411 -9.63 -5.77 4.49
C ALA A 411 -9.03 -4.39 4.79
N PHE A 412 -8.45 -3.74 3.80
CA PHE A 412 -7.80 -2.44 3.98
C PHE A 412 -8.79 -1.35 4.37
N SER A 413 -9.95 -1.26 3.75
CA SER A 413 -11.00 -0.30 4.16
C SER A 413 -11.54 -0.54 5.58
N LYS A 414 -11.37 -1.75 6.13
CA LYS A 414 -11.75 -2.05 7.52
C LYS A 414 -10.67 -1.65 8.52
N TYR A 415 -9.39 -1.91 8.19
CA TYR A 415 -8.28 -1.82 9.14
C TYR A 415 -7.44 -0.55 8.99
N GLN A 416 -7.48 0.14 7.84
CA GLN A 416 -6.65 1.31 7.52
C GLN A 416 -7.49 2.59 7.31
N LYS A 417 -8.45 2.85 8.21
CA LYS A 417 -9.42 3.97 8.06
C LYS A 417 -8.79 5.37 8.10
N ASN A 418 -7.63 5.51 8.74
CA ASN A 418 -6.96 6.81 8.92
C ASN A 418 -5.90 7.09 7.83
N LYS A 419 -5.74 6.19 6.88
CA LYS A 419 -4.80 6.30 5.77
C LYS A 419 -5.53 6.72 4.50
N LEU A 420 -4.83 7.31 3.53
CA LEU A 420 -5.40 7.57 2.22
C LEU A 420 -5.55 6.26 1.45
N LEU A 421 -6.77 5.90 1.10
CA LEU A 421 -7.08 4.66 0.39
C LEU A 421 -7.45 4.97 -1.05
N ILE A 422 -6.62 4.51 -1.98
CA ILE A 422 -6.79 4.67 -3.43
C ILE A 422 -7.10 3.30 -4.04
N ALA A 423 -8.23 3.19 -4.73
CA ALA A 423 -8.54 2.02 -5.54
C ALA A 423 -8.19 2.32 -7.00
N TRP A 424 -7.14 1.69 -7.50
CA TRP A 424 -6.71 1.81 -8.88
C TRP A 424 -7.27 0.64 -9.69
N GLU A 425 -8.27 0.91 -10.52
CA GLU A 425 -8.97 -0.10 -11.32
C GLU A 425 -8.24 -0.30 -12.65
N HIS A 426 -8.19 -1.55 -13.10
CA HIS A 426 -7.54 -1.90 -14.36
C HIS A 426 -8.45 -2.63 -15.34
N CYS A 427 -9.68 -2.96 -14.92
CA CYS A 427 -10.58 -3.80 -15.68
C CYS A 427 -11.79 -3.02 -16.20
N HIS A 428 -12.27 -3.43 -17.40
CA HIS A 428 -13.50 -2.89 -17.96
C HIS A 428 -14.72 -3.30 -17.10
N PRO A 429 -15.73 -2.42 -16.91
CA PRO A 429 -16.95 -2.72 -16.15
C PRO A 429 -17.69 -3.96 -16.66
N ASP A 430 -17.67 -4.21 -17.96
CA ASP A 430 -18.38 -5.31 -18.63
C ASP A 430 -17.58 -6.62 -18.67
N ARG A 431 -16.41 -6.68 -17.99
CA ARG A 431 -15.56 -7.87 -17.90
C ARG A 431 -16.33 -9.14 -17.52
N SER A 432 -17.35 -9.00 -16.69
CA SER A 432 -18.26 -10.10 -16.32
C SER A 432 -19.59 -9.57 -15.78
N PRO A 433 -20.68 -10.35 -15.84
CA PRO A 433 -21.95 -9.95 -15.24
C PRO A 433 -21.78 -9.49 -13.79
N ASN A 434 -22.37 -8.34 -13.47
CA ASN A 434 -22.30 -7.73 -12.14
C ASN A 434 -20.88 -7.29 -11.66
N TYR A 435 -19.86 -7.22 -12.52
CA TYR A 435 -18.52 -6.76 -12.11
C TYR A 435 -18.57 -5.35 -11.52
N ALA A 436 -19.17 -4.40 -12.20
CA ALA A 436 -19.36 -3.04 -11.72
C ALA A 436 -20.00 -2.99 -10.32
N LYS A 437 -21.04 -3.80 -10.06
CA LYS A 437 -21.67 -3.90 -8.72
C LYS A 437 -20.70 -4.40 -7.64
N LYS A 438 -19.78 -5.31 -7.99
CA LYS A 438 -18.73 -5.78 -7.07
C LYS A 438 -17.72 -4.67 -6.78
N VAL A 439 -17.31 -3.92 -7.80
CA VAL A 439 -16.44 -2.73 -7.65
C VAL A 439 -17.10 -1.73 -6.70
N TYR A 440 -18.35 -1.32 -6.93
CA TYR A 440 -19.07 -0.36 -6.06
C TYR A 440 -19.06 -0.78 -4.59
N LYS A 441 -19.35 -2.05 -4.30
CA LYS A 441 -19.33 -2.56 -2.93
C LYS A 441 -17.93 -2.54 -2.31
N ALA A 442 -16.91 -2.86 -3.11
CA ALA A 442 -15.54 -3.00 -2.64
C ALA A 442 -14.87 -1.65 -2.36
N VAL A 443 -15.17 -0.62 -3.17
CA VAL A 443 -14.52 0.70 -3.08
C VAL A 443 -15.29 1.72 -2.26
N LYS A 444 -16.51 1.43 -1.81
CA LYS A 444 -17.41 2.37 -1.11
C LYS A 444 -16.76 3.13 0.07
N LYS A 445 -15.72 2.59 0.68
CA LYS A 445 -15.00 3.16 1.83
C LYS A 445 -13.59 3.63 1.49
N PHE A 446 -13.26 3.69 0.21
CA PHE A 446 -12.04 4.27 -0.29
C PHE A 446 -12.21 5.80 -0.41
N ASP A 447 -11.11 6.51 -0.44
CA ASP A 447 -11.10 7.97 -0.56
C ASP A 447 -11.05 8.37 -2.04
N LEU A 448 -10.23 7.67 -2.84
CA LEU A 448 -10.09 7.88 -4.28
C LEU A 448 -10.34 6.59 -5.07
N PHE A 449 -10.87 6.77 -6.29
CA PHE A 449 -11.01 5.72 -7.29
C PHE A 449 -10.40 6.23 -8.61
N ILE A 450 -9.42 5.50 -9.13
CA ILE A 450 -8.70 5.84 -10.36
C ILE A 450 -9.02 4.78 -11.42
N PRO A 451 -9.87 5.10 -12.40
CA PRO A 451 -10.16 4.22 -13.53
C PRO A 451 -9.08 4.32 -14.62
N PRO A 452 -8.93 3.29 -15.49
CA PRO A 452 -7.83 3.20 -16.45
C PRO A 452 -8.01 4.09 -17.69
N SER A 453 -9.23 4.56 -17.98
CA SER A 453 -9.55 5.34 -19.20
C SER A 453 -10.64 6.37 -18.95
N LYS A 454 -10.74 7.38 -19.82
CA LYS A 454 -11.78 8.43 -19.71
C LYS A 454 -13.19 7.87 -19.84
N SER A 455 -13.40 6.93 -20.74
CA SER A 455 -14.71 6.28 -20.94
C SER A 455 -15.14 5.52 -19.67
N ILE A 456 -14.21 4.82 -19.02
CA ILE A 456 -14.46 4.12 -17.76
C ILE A 456 -14.61 5.10 -16.59
N TYR A 457 -13.87 6.23 -16.62
CA TYR A 457 -14.03 7.31 -15.64
C TYR A 457 -15.44 7.88 -15.67
N GLU A 458 -15.98 8.24 -16.84
CA GLU A 458 -17.35 8.77 -16.97
C GLU A 458 -18.40 7.73 -16.49
N PHE A 459 -18.19 6.45 -16.85
CA PHE A 459 -19.07 5.38 -16.39
C PHE A 459 -19.10 5.30 -14.85
N TYR A 460 -17.93 5.25 -14.18
CA TYR A 460 -17.89 5.10 -12.73
C TYR A 460 -18.24 6.39 -12.00
N LYS A 461 -17.90 7.56 -12.52
CA LYS A 461 -18.23 8.86 -11.95
C LYS A 461 -19.74 9.01 -11.76
N GLU A 462 -20.54 8.48 -12.69
CA GLU A 462 -22.00 8.52 -12.61
C GLU A 462 -22.56 7.72 -11.42
N TYR A 463 -21.94 6.60 -11.06
CA TYR A 463 -22.51 5.64 -10.12
C TYR A 463 -21.82 5.55 -8.76
N LEU A 464 -20.56 5.98 -8.64
CA LEU A 464 -19.81 5.88 -7.39
C LEU A 464 -20.21 6.97 -6.39
N THR A 465 -20.68 6.56 -5.21
CA THR A 465 -21.12 7.45 -4.13
C THR A 465 -20.12 7.53 -2.96
N GLY A 466 -19.08 6.74 -2.95
CA GLY A 466 -18.11 6.64 -1.86
C GLY A 466 -16.84 7.47 -2.14
N PRO A 467 -15.93 6.96 -2.98
CA PRO A 467 -14.69 7.64 -3.30
C PRO A 467 -14.89 8.79 -4.29
N GLN A 468 -13.97 9.75 -4.24
CA GLN A 468 -13.81 10.70 -5.33
C GLN A 468 -13.24 9.97 -6.53
N CYS A 469 -13.78 10.22 -7.73
CA CYS A 469 -13.26 9.63 -8.97
C CYS A 469 -12.26 10.61 -9.60
N LEU A 470 -11.04 10.12 -9.87
CA LEU A 470 -9.98 10.89 -10.52
C LEU A 470 -9.45 10.08 -11.69
N TYR A 471 -9.31 10.71 -12.85
CA TYR A 471 -8.67 10.07 -14.00
C TYR A 471 -7.19 10.42 -14.03
N LEU A 472 -6.35 9.36 -13.98
CA LEU A 472 -4.92 9.44 -14.27
C LEU A 472 -4.61 8.33 -15.28
N SER A 473 -4.04 8.69 -16.41
CA SER A 473 -3.75 7.73 -17.48
C SER A 473 -2.63 6.77 -17.08
N PRO A 474 -2.64 5.53 -17.57
CA PRO A 474 -1.45 4.69 -17.61
C PRO A 474 -0.38 5.29 -18.54
N CYS A 475 0.89 4.92 -18.36
CA CYS A 475 2.00 5.35 -19.20
C CYS A 475 2.67 4.17 -19.91
N ILE A 476 3.45 4.48 -20.93
CA ILE A 476 4.46 3.56 -21.48
C ILE A 476 5.83 3.90 -20.90
N ASP A 477 6.64 2.87 -20.62
CA ASP A 477 7.94 3.07 -19.94
C ASP A 477 8.98 3.66 -20.89
N GLU A 478 8.96 3.24 -22.16
CA GLU A 478 9.92 3.64 -23.17
C GLU A 478 9.22 4.11 -24.44
N ILE A 479 9.69 5.19 -25.01
CA ILE A 479 9.43 5.57 -26.40
C ILE A 479 10.47 4.86 -27.23
N ALA A 480 10.07 4.28 -28.38
CA ALA A 480 10.98 3.57 -29.23
C ALA A 480 12.10 4.49 -29.77
N ASP A 481 13.34 4.04 -29.67
CA ASP A 481 14.51 4.79 -30.18
C ASP A 481 14.56 4.81 -31.71
N GLU A 482 13.97 3.81 -32.36
CA GLU A 482 13.97 3.64 -33.81
C GLU A 482 12.54 3.49 -34.36
N LYS A 483 12.25 4.10 -35.47
CA LYS A 483 10.96 3.98 -36.17
C LYS A 483 10.84 2.63 -36.91
N ALA A 484 9.61 2.17 -37.05
CA ALA A 484 9.31 1.02 -37.90
C ALA A 484 9.59 1.34 -39.37
N SER A 485 9.97 0.32 -40.13
CA SER A 485 10.31 0.46 -41.56
C SER A 485 9.09 0.77 -42.44
N LEU A 486 7.92 0.33 -42.06
CA LEU A 486 6.61 0.54 -42.72
C LEU A 486 6.52 0.08 -44.18
N ASN A 487 7.41 -0.79 -44.63
CA ASN A 487 7.46 -1.27 -46.02
C ASN A 487 7.52 -2.80 -46.18
N THR A 488 7.33 -3.54 -45.09
CA THR A 488 7.50 -5.00 -44.99
C THR A 488 6.21 -5.80 -45.18
N LYS A 489 5.07 -5.14 -45.36
CA LYS A 489 3.71 -5.74 -45.46
C LYS A 489 3.33 -6.61 -44.27
N GLN A 490 3.83 -6.28 -43.09
CA GLN A 490 3.54 -7.03 -41.86
C GLN A 490 2.43 -6.37 -41.01
N VAL A 491 1.46 -7.17 -40.65
CA VAL A 491 0.37 -6.83 -39.73
C VAL A 491 0.68 -7.48 -38.37
N THR A 492 0.61 -6.74 -37.28
CA THR A 492 0.92 -7.28 -35.97
C THR A 492 -0.25 -7.07 -34.99
N VAL A 493 -0.52 -8.09 -34.20
CA VAL A 493 -1.44 -8.05 -33.06
C VAL A 493 -0.72 -8.57 -31.83
N MET A 494 -1.02 -8.00 -30.63
CA MET A 494 -0.33 -8.38 -29.41
C MET A 494 -1.29 -8.43 -28.22
N GLY A 495 -1.20 -9.50 -27.43
CA GLY A 495 -1.94 -9.70 -26.19
C GLY A 495 -2.25 -11.14 -25.89
N ARG A 496 -2.91 -11.39 -24.75
CA ARG A 496 -3.29 -12.76 -24.37
C ARG A 496 -4.25 -13.37 -25.39
N LEU A 497 -4.01 -14.61 -25.79
CA LEU A 497 -4.91 -15.35 -26.69
C LEU A 497 -6.13 -15.84 -25.92
N SER A 498 -7.13 -14.97 -25.77
CA SER A 498 -8.37 -15.20 -25.04
C SER A 498 -9.55 -14.64 -25.85
N LYS A 499 -10.76 -15.14 -25.57
CA LYS A 499 -11.97 -14.77 -26.32
C LYS A 499 -12.25 -13.27 -26.35
N GLU A 500 -11.98 -12.58 -25.25
CA GLU A 500 -12.19 -11.12 -25.17
C GLU A 500 -11.29 -10.31 -26.11
N LYS A 501 -10.21 -10.90 -26.62
CA LYS A 501 -9.29 -10.21 -27.56
C LYS A 501 -9.72 -10.34 -29.02
N GLY A 502 -10.69 -11.22 -29.34
CA GLY A 502 -11.29 -11.30 -30.68
C GLY A 502 -10.33 -11.69 -31.79
N TYR A 503 -9.34 -12.55 -31.51
CA TYR A 503 -8.37 -12.98 -32.52
C TYR A 503 -8.99 -13.82 -33.67
N ASP A 504 -10.14 -14.42 -33.43
CA ASP A 504 -10.93 -15.08 -34.46
C ASP A 504 -11.42 -14.10 -35.54
N ASP A 505 -11.89 -12.92 -35.13
CA ASP A 505 -12.20 -11.82 -36.08
C ASP A 505 -10.96 -11.36 -36.81
N MET A 506 -9.80 -11.25 -36.10
CA MET A 506 -8.55 -10.88 -36.76
C MET A 506 -8.16 -11.85 -37.88
N LEU A 507 -8.28 -13.15 -37.67
CA LEU A 507 -7.97 -14.14 -38.70
C LEU A 507 -8.92 -14.01 -39.89
N ARG A 508 -10.20 -13.72 -39.70
CA ARG A 508 -11.19 -13.47 -40.77
C ARG A 508 -10.91 -12.16 -41.53
N VAL A 509 -10.52 -11.12 -40.81
CA VAL A 509 -10.05 -9.86 -41.41
C VAL A 509 -8.83 -10.13 -42.24
N PHE A 510 -7.86 -10.88 -41.74
CA PHE A 510 -6.60 -11.15 -42.43
C PHE A 510 -6.77 -12.03 -43.66
N GLU A 511 -7.72 -12.98 -43.66
CA GLU A 511 -8.11 -13.73 -44.88
C GLU A 511 -8.53 -12.77 -46.01
N LYS A 512 -9.29 -11.71 -45.69
CA LYS A 512 -9.71 -10.69 -46.67
C LYS A 512 -8.55 -9.80 -47.13
N VAL A 513 -7.62 -9.48 -46.22
CA VAL A 513 -6.38 -8.74 -46.53
C VAL A 513 -5.53 -9.53 -47.49
N LEU A 514 -5.30 -10.83 -47.28
CA LEU A 514 -4.51 -11.71 -48.15
C LEU A 514 -5.04 -11.80 -49.59
N LYS A 515 -6.39 -11.74 -49.78
CA LYS A 515 -7.00 -11.70 -51.11
C LYS A 515 -6.62 -10.45 -51.89
N LYS A 516 -6.24 -9.35 -51.26
CA LYS A 516 -5.88 -8.06 -51.86
C LYS A 516 -4.38 -7.78 -51.84
N VAL A 517 -3.66 -8.33 -50.88
CA VAL A 517 -2.23 -8.19 -50.62
C VAL A 517 -1.66 -9.58 -50.33
N PRO A 518 -1.39 -10.41 -51.32
CA PRO A 518 -0.97 -11.81 -51.13
C PRO A 518 0.35 -12.00 -50.38
N GLU A 519 1.23 -11.01 -50.39
CA GLU A 519 2.51 -10.99 -49.68
C GLU A 519 2.42 -10.57 -48.23
N ALA A 520 1.23 -10.18 -47.73
CA ALA A 520 1.06 -9.76 -46.36
C ALA A 520 1.33 -10.92 -45.37
N LYS A 521 1.87 -10.58 -44.22
CA LYS A 521 2.10 -11.50 -43.08
C LYS A 521 1.41 -11.01 -41.80
N LEU A 522 0.87 -11.95 -41.04
CA LEU A 522 0.28 -11.66 -39.73
C LEU A 522 1.16 -12.22 -38.62
N ASN A 523 1.61 -11.34 -37.74
CA ASN A 523 2.36 -11.66 -36.53
C ASN A 523 1.43 -11.61 -35.32
N ILE A 524 1.33 -12.71 -34.58
CA ILE A 524 0.52 -12.82 -33.35
C ILE A 524 1.47 -13.00 -32.17
N LEU A 525 1.62 -11.94 -31.34
CA LEU A 525 2.47 -11.92 -30.15
C LEU A 525 1.62 -12.14 -28.90
N GLY A 526 1.85 -13.24 -28.25
CA GLY A 526 1.15 -13.62 -27.01
C GLY A 526 0.78 -15.09 -26.97
N ASP A 527 0.30 -15.53 -25.82
CA ASP A 527 -0.11 -16.90 -25.58
C ASP A 527 -1.41 -16.93 -24.74
N GLY A 528 -2.13 -18.04 -24.76
CA GLY A 528 -3.38 -18.18 -24.01
C GLY A 528 -4.22 -19.40 -24.39
N GLU A 529 -5.36 -19.50 -23.71
CA GLU A 529 -6.28 -20.68 -23.80
C GLU A 529 -6.91 -20.88 -25.20
N GLU A 530 -6.88 -19.86 -26.07
CA GLU A 530 -7.45 -19.95 -27.43
C GLU A 530 -6.41 -20.31 -28.51
N ARG A 531 -5.13 -20.51 -28.16
CA ARG A 531 -4.05 -20.74 -29.14
C ARG A 531 -4.38 -21.88 -30.11
N ASP A 532 -4.75 -23.04 -29.57
CA ASP A 532 -5.02 -24.24 -30.40
C ASP A 532 -6.23 -24.01 -31.31
N ASN A 533 -7.27 -23.32 -30.80
CA ASN A 533 -8.46 -22.97 -31.58
C ASN A 533 -8.12 -22.00 -32.72
N LEU A 534 -7.24 -21.02 -32.46
CA LEU A 534 -6.82 -20.02 -33.45
C LEU A 534 -5.93 -20.63 -34.52
N VAL A 535 -5.03 -21.55 -34.17
CA VAL A 535 -4.24 -22.30 -35.15
C VAL A 535 -5.15 -23.12 -36.08
N ALA A 536 -6.11 -23.87 -35.49
CA ALA A 536 -7.07 -24.63 -36.28
C ALA A 536 -7.94 -23.74 -37.20
N LEU A 537 -8.33 -22.55 -36.72
CA LEU A 537 -9.07 -21.58 -37.56
C LEU A 537 -8.22 -21.03 -38.71
N ALA A 538 -6.93 -20.75 -38.48
CA ALA A 538 -6.02 -20.29 -39.54
C ALA A 538 -5.87 -21.38 -40.65
N ASP A 539 -5.81 -22.66 -40.26
CA ASP A 539 -5.78 -23.79 -41.21
C ASP A 539 -7.10 -23.90 -41.99
N GLN A 540 -8.24 -23.78 -41.31
CA GLN A 540 -9.56 -23.78 -41.94
C GLN A 540 -9.72 -22.65 -42.96
N LEU A 541 -9.21 -21.45 -42.66
CA LEU A 541 -9.21 -20.29 -43.54
C LEU A 541 -8.12 -20.34 -44.60
N LYS A 542 -7.26 -21.38 -44.62
CA LYS A 542 -6.13 -21.59 -45.55
C LYS A 542 -5.09 -20.45 -45.54
N ILE A 543 -4.89 -19.79 -44.37
CA ILE A 543 -3.96 -18.64 -44.20
C ILE A 543 -2.74 -18.99 -43.36
N SER A 544 -2.61 -20.22 -42.85
CA SER A 544 -1.56 -20.62 -41.91
C SER A 544 -0.14 -20.30 -42.34
N LYS A 545 0.13 -20.34 -43.66
CA LYS A 545 1.47 -20.01 -44.22
C LYS A 545 1.85 -18.54 -44.06
N ALA A 546 0.86 -17.65 -43.91
CA ALA A 546 1.02 -16.22 -43.74
C ALA A 546 0.85 -15.74 -42.28
N VAL A 547 0.55 -16.64 -41.32
CA VAL A 547 0.34 -16.33 -39.91
C VAL A 547 1.43 -16.95 -39.06
N THR A 548 2.07 -16.13 -38.22
CA THR A 548 3.12 -16.57 -37.29
C THR A 548 2.66 -16.34 -35.85
N PHE A 549 2.63 -17.40 -35.03
CA PHE A 549 2.35 -17.35 -33.60
C PHE A 549 3.66 -17.34 -32.81
N PHE A 550 4.08 -16.18 -32.33
CA PHE A 550 5.37 -15.99 -31.64
C PHE A 550 5.33 -16.45 -30.17
N GLY A 551 4.14 -16.63 -29.57
CA GLY A 551 4.03 -16.87 -28.14
C GLY A 551 4.30 -15.59 -27.33
N ASN A 552 4.67 -15.75 -26.04
CA ASN A 552 4.98 -14.63 -25.14
C ASN A 552 6.35 -14.02 -25.48
N THR A 553 6.36 -13.01 -26.31
CA THR A 553 7.56 -12.34 -26.82
C THR A 553 7.86 -11.07 -26.01
N ILE A 554 9.09 -10.92 -25.52
CA ILE A 554 9.59 -9.78 -24.72
C ILE A 554 10.98 -9.35 -25.21
N GLY A 555 11.44 -8.18 -24.77
CA GLY A 555 12.79 -7.68 -25.04
C GLY A 555 13.10 -7.50 -26.55
N GLU A 556 14.29 -7.89 -26.98
CA GLU A 556 14.79 -7.65 -28.33
C GLU A 556 13.99 -8.36 -29.44
N GLU A 557 13.45 -9.53 -29.16
CA GLU A 557 12.61 -10.24 -30.15
C GLU A 557 11.32 -9.43 -30.43
N LYS A 558 10.69 -8.90 -29.39
CA LYS A 558 9.53 -8.00 -29.55
C LYS A 558 9.90 -6.75 -30.32
N LYS A 559 11.02 -6.10 -29.99
CA LYS A 559 11.50 -4.90 -30.69
C LYS A 559 11.71 -5.18 -32.19
N LYS A 560 12.30 -6.34 -32.56
CA LYS A 560 12.51 -6.73 -33.94
C LYS A 560 11.18 -6.85 -34.70
N VAL A 561 10.17 -7.55 -34.13
CA VAL A 561 8.86 -7.67 -34.77
C VAL A 561 8.19 -6.30 -34.92
N MET A 562 8.29 -5.43 -33.90
CA MET A 562 7.70 -4.09 -34.00
C MET A 562 8.38 -3.21 -35.04
N LYS A 563 9.71 -3.28 -35.21
CA LYS A 563 10.45 -2.55 -36.29
C LYS A 563 10.02 -2.97 -37.69
N ASP A 564 9.61 -4.22 -37.86
CA ASP A 564 9.16 -4.75 -39.16
C ASP A 564 7.65 -4.59 -39.38
N THR A 565 6.89 -4.04 -38.42
CA THR A 565 5.43 -3.91 -38.49
C THR A 565 5.00 -2.70 -39.31
N ASN A 566 4.09 -2.86 -40.25
CA ASN A 566 3.46 -1.78 -41.01
C ASN A 566 2.20 -1.25 -40.36
N VAL A 567 1.39 -2.14 -39.77
CA VAL A 567 0.14 -1.78 -39.13
C VAL A 567 -0.08 -2.64 -37.89
N PHE A 568 -0.47 -2.01 -36.81
CA PHE A 568 -0.84 -2.70 -35.60
C PHE A 568 -2.35 -2.75 -35.47
N VAL A 569 -2.92 -3.92 -35.17
CA VAL A 569 -4.36 -4.11 -35.12
C VAL A 569 -4.82 -4.59 -33.75
N THR A 570 -5.96 -4.11 -33.28
CA THR A 570 -6.67 -4.70 -32.16
C THR A 570 -8.12 -5.02 -32.49
N THR A 571 -8.51 -6.25 -32.25
CA THR A 571 -9.87 -6.76 -32.49
C THR A 571 -10.63 -7.02 -31.19
N SER A 572 -10.13 -6.50 -30.08
CA SER A 572 -10.69 -6.73 -28.75
C SER A 572 -12.18 -6.37 -28.64
N HIS A 573 -12.97 -7.23 -28.00
CA HIS A 573 -14.35 -6.92 -27.60
C HIS A 573 -14.37 -5.90 -26.46
N TYR A 574 -13.39 -6.00 -25.56
CA TYR A 574 -13.21 -5.12 -24.41
C TYR A 574 -11.74 -4.76 -24.26
N GLU A 575 -11.45 -3.47 -24.20
CA GLU A 575 -10.13 -2.97 -23.84
C GLU A 575 -10.28 -1.90 -22.76
N SER A 576 -9.54 -2.03 -21.66
CA SER A 576 -9.62 -1.07 -20.56
C SER A 576 -8.88 0.20 -20.86
N PHE A 577 -7.74 0.12 -21.56
CA PHE A 577 -6.96 1.25 -22.04
C PHE A 577 -6.28 0.92 -23.37
N GLY A 578 -5.39 -0.06 -23.41
CA GLY A 578 -4.71 -0.48 -24.65
C GLY A 578 -3.27 0.00 -24.72
N LEU A 579 -2.46 -0.22 -23.67
CA LEU A 579 -1.02 0.16 -23.65
C LEU A 579 -0.26 -0.35 -24.90
N VAL A 580 -0.64 -1.50 -25.41
CA VAL A 580 -0.01 -2.09 -26.63
C VAL A 580 -0.16 -1.21 -27.88
N LEU A 581 -1.25 -0.40 -27.95
CA LEU A 581 -1.44 0.59 -29.01
C LEU A 581 -0.39 1.71 -28.90
N LEU A 582 -0.21 2.24 -27.70
CA LEU A 582 0.81 3.29 -27.47
C LEU A 582 2.22 2.76 -27.70
N GLU A 583 2.49 1.51 -27.33
CA GLU A 583 3.76 0.85 -27.64
C GLU A 583 3.99 0.77 -29.17
N ALA A 584 2.97 0.40 -29.96
CA ALA A 584 3.05 0.40 -31.41
C ALA A 584 3.22 1.82 -31.98
N MET A 585 2.42 2.78 -31.51
CA MET A 585 2.49 4.18 -31.92
C MET A 585 3.85 4.82 -31.63
N SER A 586 4.58 4.36 -30.61
CA SER A 586 5.93 4.87 -30.31
C SER A 586 6.94 4.57 -31.41
N TYR A 587 6.74 3.47 -32.18
CA TYR A 587 7.51 3.14 -33.40
C TYR A 587 6.99 3.89 -34.62
N GLY A 588 5.96 4.72 -34.50
CA GLY A 588 5.28 5.35 -35.64
C GLY A 588 4.39 4.40 -36.41
N ILE A 589 4.00 3.28 -35.87
CA ILE A 589 3.11 2.30 -36.47
C ILE A 589 1.67 2.78 -36.36
N PRO A 590 0.93 2.94 -37.47
CA PRO A 590 -0.49 3.27 -37.42
C PRO A 590 -1.28 2.12 -36.80
N CYS A 591 -2.22 2.48 -35.93
CA CYS A 591 -3.06 1.51 -35.24
C CYS A 591 -4.48 1.46 -35.83
N VAL A 592 -5.05 0.26 -35.99
CA VAL A 592 -6.45 0.04 -36.39
C VAL A 592 -7.19 -0.71 -35.28
N SER A 593 -8.32 -0.18 -34.85
CA SER A 593 -9.10 -0.75 -33.74
C SER A 593 -10.60 -0.77 -34.04
N PHE A 594 -11.31 -1.78 -33.54
CA PHE A 594 -12.77 -1.70 -33.44
C PHE A 594 -13.22 -0.71 -32.34
N ASP A 595 -14.34 -0.05 -32.56
CA ASP A 595 -14.96 0.86 -31.59
C ASP A 595 -15.50 0.16 -30.33
N SER A 596 -15.63 -1.16 -30.34
CA SER A 596 -15.98 -1.98 -29.18
C SER A 596 -14.87 -1.97 -28.10
N ALA A 597 -13.63 -1.77 -28.50
CA ALA A 597 -12.48 -1.62 -27.61
C ALA A 597 -12.43 -0.19 -27.04
N LYS A 598 -13.31 0.16 -26.11
CA LYS A 598 -13.51 1.53 -25.63
C LYS A 598 -12.24 2.24 -25.19
N GLY A 599 -11.26 1.52 -24.61
CA GLY A 599 -9.96 2.09 -24.27
C GLY A 599 -9.16 2.60 -25.47
N SER A 600 -9.36 2.01 -26.66
CA SER A 600 -8.71 2.48 -27.88
C SER A 600 -9.21 3.86 -28.33
N LEU A 601 -10.47 4.21 -28.00
CA LEU A 601 -11.06 5.52 -28.31
C LEU A 601 -10.43 6.67 -27.52
N ASP A 602 -9.81 6.36 -26.37
CA ASP A 602 -9.08 7.35 -25.55
C ASP A 602 -7.66 7.60 -26.09
N ILE A 603 -7.16 6.70 -26.96
CA ILE A 603 -5.80 6.72 -27.49
C ILE A 603 -5.81 7.20 -28.95
N ILE A 604 -6.64 6.60 -29.83
CA ILE A 604 -6.63 6.83 -31.26
C ILE A 604 -7.55 8.01 -31.61
N ASP A 605 -7.00 9.07 -32.17
CA ASP A 605 -7.74 10.11 -32.85
C ASP A 605 -7.95 9.67 -34.31
N ASN A 606 -9.20 9.27 -34.62
CA ASN A 606 -9.53 8.65 -35.88
C ASN A 606 -9.05 9.48 -37.08
N GLU A 607 -8.36 8.85 -38.02
CA GLU A 607 -7.78 9.41 -39.28
C GLU A 607 -6.64 10.43 -39.07
N LYS A 608 -6.22 10.68 -37.82
CA LYS A 608 -5.09 11.55 -37.48
C LYS A 608 -3.83 10.74 -37.15
N ASP A 609 -3.95 9.78 -36.21
CA ASP A 609 -2.85 8.99 -35.68
C ASP A 609 -3.12 7.47 -35.72
N GLY A 610 -4.31 7.07 -36.22
CA GLY A 610 -4.77 5.72 -36.42
C GLY A 610 -6.22 5.69 -36.92
N PHE A 611 -6.85 4.52 -36.90
CA PHE A 611 -8.18 4.33 -37.48
C PHE A 611 -9.08 3.57 -36.52
N ILE A 612 -10.32 4.05 -36.38
CA ILE A 612 -11.39 3.38 -35.63
C ILE A 612 -12.43 2.85 -36.63
N VAL A 613 -12.71 1.58 -36.56
CA VAL A 613 -13.72 0.86 -37.36
C VAL A 613 -14.97 0.64 -36.52
N LYS A 614 -16.12 1.09 -37.02
CA LYS A 614 -17.40 1.01 -36.34
C LYS A 614 -18.06 -0.37 -36.48
N ASP A 615 -18.93 -0.70 -35.51
CA ASP A 615 -19.83 -1.84 -35.54
C ASP A 615 -19.14 -3.19 -35.83
N ARG A 616 -17.85 -3.32 -35.48
CA ARG A 616 -17.00 -4.49 -35.73
C ARG A 616 -17.02 -4.97 -37.20
N ASN A 617 -17.10 -4.02 -38.15
CA ASN A 617 -17.16 -4.34 -39.57
C ASN A 617 -15.83 -4.89 -40.06
N ILE A 618 -15.81 -6.22 -40.33
CA ILE A 618 -14.64 -6.96 -40.78
C ILE A 618 -14.15 -6.48 -42.15
N ASP A 619 -15.06 -6.12 -43.05
CA ASP A 619 -14.71 -5.65 -44.40
C ASP A 619 -14.05 -4.26 -44.36
N ASP A 620 -14.59 -3.35 -43.56
CA ASP A 620 -13.99 -2.03 -43.42
C ASP A 620 -12.61 -2.11 -42.76
N MET A 621 -12.45 -2.95 -41.71
CA MET A 621 -11.15 -3.16 -41.09
C MET A 621 -10.13 -3.73 -42.10
N ALA A 622 -10.52 -4.71 -42.89
CA ALA A 622 -9.63 -5.26 -43.94
C ALA A 622 -9.24 -4.20 -44.96
N ASN A 623 -10.21 -3.35 -45.39
CA ASN A 623 -9.92 -2.26 -46.34
C ASN A 623 -8.98 -1.22 -45.76
N LYS A 624 -9.13 -0.82 -44.48
CA LYS A 624 -8.21 0.12 -43.80
C LYS A 624 -6.79 -0.49 -43.71
N ILE A 625 -6.66 -1.76 -43.33
CA ILE A 625 -5.37 -2.46 -43.30
C ILE A 625 -4.73 -2.47 -44.72
N VAL A 626 -5.47 -2.85 -45.76
CA VAL A 626 -4.98 -2.86 -47.13
C VAL A 626 -4.52 -1.49 -47.58
N ALA A 627 -5.28 -0.44 -47.29
CA ALA A 627 -4.90 0.93 -47.61
C ALA A 627 -3.55 1.31 -46.96
N ILE A 628 -3.36 1.01 -45.68
CA ILE A 628 -2.12 1.26 -44.93
C ILE A 628 -0.94 0.46 -45.54
N LEU A 629 -1.17 -0.82 -45.82
CA LEU A 629 -0.12 -1.67 -46.42
C LEU A 629 0.32 -1.18 -47.81
N ASN A 630 -0.57 -0.60 -48.60
CA ASN A 630 -0.24 -0.09 -49.92
C ASN A 630 0.38 1.31 -49.91
N GLN A 631 -0.20 2.23 -49.15
CA GLN A 631 0.31 3.59 -49.06
C GLN A 631 -0.15 4.23 -47.75
N LEU A 632 0.78 4.48 -46.84
CA LEU A 632 0.50 5.20 -45.61
C LEU A 632 0.89 6.67 -45.74
N PRO A 633 0.01 7.61 -45.43
CA PRO A 633 0.38 9.01 -45.29
C PRO A 633 1.42 9.17 -44.14
N LYS A 634 2.58 9.77 -44.45
CA LYS A 634 3.69 9.97 -43.52
C LYS A 634 3.24 10.71 -42.24
N GLU A 635 2.29 11.61 -42.37
CA GLU A 635 1.72 12.41 -41.30
C GLU A 635 1.06 11.54 -40.18
N ILE A 636 0.37 10.44 -40.54
CA ILE A 636 -0.26 9.54 -39.55
C ILE A 636 0.81 8.88 -38.66
N SER A 637 1.93 8.44 -39.24
CA SER A 637 3.04 7.88 -38.49
C SER A 637 3.67 8.89 -37.53
N GLU A 638 3.86 10.13 -37.98
CA GLU A 638 4.44 11.18 -37.15
C GLU A 638 3.48 11.57 -36.00
N ASN A 639 2.18 11.63 -36.27
CA ASN A 639 1.17 11.91 -35.25
C ASN A 639 1.05 10.75 -34.24
N ALA A 640 1.20 9.50 -34.70
CA ALA A 640 1.24 8.34 -33.79
C ALA A 640 2.38 8.47 -32.77
N ILE A 641 3.59 8.85 -33.20
CA ILE A 641 4.72 9.10 -32.28
C ILE A 641 4.40 10.23 -31.31
N LYS A 642 3.87 11.36 -31.79
CA LYS A 642 3.48 12.49 -30.92
C LYS A 642 2.43 12.07 -29.90
N LYS A 643 1.47 11.23 -30.31
CA LYS A 643 0.47 10.68 -29.40
C LYS A 643 1.12 9.81 -28.33
N ALA A 644 2.00 8.88 -28.68
CA ALA A 644 2.73 8.03 -27.72
C ALA A 644 3.56 8.86 -26.73
N GLN A 645 4.20 9.94 -27.19
CA GLN A 645 4.97 10.86 -26.32
C GLN A 645 4.12 11.51 -25.23
N GLN A 646 2.84 11.81 -25.51
CA GLN A 646 1.92 12.36 -24.50
C GLN A 646 1.71 11.38 -23.32
N PHE A 647 1.84 10.08 -23.57
CA PHE A 647 1.71 9.01 -22.60
C PHE A 647 3.07 8.43 -22.14
N SER A 648 4.16 9.16 -22.38
CA SER A 648 5.49 8.76 -21.92
C SER A 648 5.57 8.75 -20.39
N TYR A 649 6.52 7.99 -19.87
CA TYR A 649 6.84 7.93 -18.45
C TYR A 649 7.07 9.34 -17.85
N GLN A 650 7.78 10.24 -18.55
CA GLN A 650 8.04 11.60 -18.07
C GLN A 650 6.74 12.42 -17.94
N ASN A 651 5.90 12.41 -18.98
CA ASN A 651 4.70 13.26 -19.02
C ASN A 651 3.60 12.76 -18.07
N VAL A 652 3.34 11.45 -18.06
CA VAL A 652 2.34 10.85 -17.18
C VAL A 652 2.86 10.75 -15.74
N GLY A 653 4.15 10.44 -15.56
CA GLY A 653 4.78 10.37 -14.26
C GLY A 653 4.68 11.67 -13.49
N ALA A 654 4.95 12.80 -14.14
CA ALA A 654 4.78 14.13 -13.55
C ALA A 654 3.35 14.36 -13.03
N GLN A 655 2.32 13.97 -13.81
CA GLN A 655 0.91 14.10 -13.40
C GLN A 655 0.58 13.22 -12.18
N TRP A 656 1.11 12.00 -12.13
CA TRP A 656 0.92 11.10 -10.97
C TRP A 656 1.60 11.66 -9.72
N VAL A 657 2.86 12.09 -9.83
CA VAL A 657 3.62 12.68 -8.71
C VAL A 657 2.94 13.94 -8.21
N GLU A 658 2.52 14.83 -9.11
CA GLU A 658 1.79 16.06 -8.76
C GLU A 658 0.46 15.73 -8.05
N ALA A 659 -0.33 14.78 -8.57
CA ALA A 659 -1.55 14.35 -7.94
C ALA A 659 -1.29 13.81 -6.52
N PHE A 660 -0.25 12.99 -6.33
CA PHE A 660 0.11 12.45 -5.01
C PHE A 660 0.59 13.54 -4.04
N LYS A 661 1.35 14.55 -4.50
CA LYS A 661 1.76 15.70 -3.68
C LYS A 661 0.56 16.55 -3.25
N ASN A 662 -0.43 16.68 -4.12
CA ASN A 662 -1.66 17.44 -3.86
C ASN A 662 -2.68 16.66 -2.99
N PHE A 663 -2.50 15.38 -2.76
CA PHE A 663 -3.38 14.57 -1.93
C PHE A 663 -3.22 14.90 -0.44
N ASN A 664 -4.02 15.83 0.05
CA ASN A 664 -4.16 16.04 1.48
C ASN A 664 -5.18 15.05 2.05
N ILE A 665 -4.70 14.09 2.87
CA ILE A 665 -5.53 13.05 3.49
C ILE A 665 -6.70 13.64 4.27
N HIS A 666 -6.48 14.75 4.97
CA HIS A 666 -7.53 15.41 5.76
C HIS A 666 -8.62 15.99 4.85
N ASP A 667 -8.23 16.64 3.76
CA ASP A 667 -9.17 17.26 2.82
C ASP A 667 -10.00 16.18 2.10
N LEU A 668 -9.39 15.14 1.58
CA LEU A 668 -10.08 14.04 0.89
C LEU A 668 -11.01 13.23 1.80
N LYS A 669 -10.75 13.19 3.10
CA LYS A 669 -11.63 12.53 4.08
C LYS A 669 -12.73 13.45 4.62
N THR A 670 -12.57 14.75 4.51
CA THR A 670 -13.57 15.73 4.93
C THR A 670 -14.73 15.75 3.93
N ARG A 671 -15.90 15.34 4.36
CA ARG A 671 -17.12 15.34 3.54
C ARG A 671 -17.79 16.69 3.63
N VAL A 672 -17.91 17.34 2.49
CA VAL A 672 -18.52 18.66 2.41
C VAL A 672 -19.80 18.59 1.56
N ILE A 673 -20.91 19.06 2.10
CA ILE A 673 -22.10 19.34 1.31
C ILE A 673 -22.06 20.80 0.86
N PHE A 674 -21.98 21.01 -0.42
CA PHE A 674 -22.20 22.30 -1.06
C PHE A 674 -23.69 22.44 -1.44
N THR A 675 -24.29 23.55 -1.12
CA THR A 675 -25.72 23.72 -1.37
C THR A 675 -26.09 25.12 -1.82
N SER A 676 -26.94 25.19 -2.84
CA SER A 676 -27.49 26.44 -3.39
C SER A 676 -28.89 26.21 -3.96
N SER A 677 -29.62 27.28 -4.26
CA SER A 677 -30.71 27.21 -5.23
C SER A 677 -30.18 27.25 -6.67
N ALA A 678 -31.02 26.99 -7.66
CA ALA A 678 -30.68 27.18 -9.06
C ALA A 678 -30.52 28.69 -9.42
N GLY A 679 -29.93 28.97 -10.59
CA GLY A 679 -29.70 30.32 -11.08
C GLY A 679 -28.44 30.99 -10.49
N GLY A 680 -28.48 32.28 -10.20
CA GLY A 680 -27.34 33.10 -9.76
C GLY A 680 -26.62 32.52 -8.53
N HIS A 681 -27.35 31.99 -7.57
CA HIS A 681 -26.75 31.32 -6.39
C HIS A 681 -25.96 30.07 -6.74
N PHE A 682 -26.38 29.34 -7.79
CA PHE A 682 -25.60 28.20 -8.27
C PHE A 682 -24.32 28.65 -8.99
N SER A 683 -24.41 29.75 -9.75
CA SER A 683 -23.22 30.37 -10.36
C SER A 683 -22.21 30.80 -9.30
N GLU A 684 -22.66 31.46 -8.22
CA GLU A 684 -21.82 31.81 -7.08
C GLU A 684 -21.16 30.56 -6.43
N LEU A 685 -21.92 29.46 -6.35
CA LEU A 685 -21.37 28.20 -5.81
C LEU A 685 -20.31 27.61 -6.74
N CYS A 686 -20.45 27.76 -8.05
CA CYS A 686 -19.49 27.26 -9.04
C CYS A 686 -18.13 27.97 -8.95
N GLU A 687 -18.05 29.19 -8.43
CA GLU A 687 -16.77 29.88 -8.16
C GLU A 687 -15.96 29.16 -7.06
N LEU A 688 -16.60 28.30 -6.28
CA LEU A 688 -15.94 27.44 -5.30
C LEU A 688 -15.49 26.09 -5.90
N LYS A 689 -15.38 25.97 -7.22
CA LYS A 689 -15.05 24.72 -7.92
C LYS A 689 -13.76 24.09 -7.41
N GLU A 690 -12.72 24.85 -7.19
CA GLU A 690 -11.44 24.36 -6.65
C GLU A 690 -11.62 23.74 -5.25
N LEU A 691 -12.42 24.34 -4.38
CA LEU A 691 -12.75 23.75 -3.08
C LEU A 691 -13.61 22.48 -3.24
N MET A 692 -14.52 22.47 -4.21
CA MET A 692 -15.33 21.27 -4.49
C MET A 692 -14.47 20.12 -5.02
N GLU A 693 -13.42 20.39 -5.76
CA GLU A 693 -12.47 19.39 -6.26
C GLU A 693 -11.51 18.90 -5.15
N ARG A 694 -11.15 19.79 -4.23
CA ARG A 694 -10.23 19.48 -3.12
C ARG A 694 -10.83 18.57 -2.06
N TYR A 695 -12.12 18.73 -1.73
CA TYR A 695 -12.79 17.97 -0.68
C TYR A 695 -13.64 16.82 -1.23
N ASN A 696 -14.04 15.89 -0.35
CA ASN A 696 -15.02 14.85 -0.68
C ASN A 696 -16.42 15.47 -0.77
N SER A 697 -16.71 16.08 -1.91
CA SER A 697 -17.82 17.02 -2.12
C SER A 697 -19.11 16.36 -2.60
N PHE A 698 -20.22 16.91 -2.13
CA PHE A 698 -21.58 16.52 -2.49
C PHE A 698 -22.41 17.78 -2.71
N LEU A 699 -23.33 17.73 -3.66
CA LEU A 699 -24.17 18.87 -4.03
C LEU A 699 -25.63 18.66 -3.61
N ILE A 700 -26.23 19.69 -3.06
CA ILE A 700 -27.70 19.81 -2.90
C ILE A 700 -28.14 21.10 -3.59
N THR A 701 -29.02 20.99 -4.59
CA THR A 701 -29.53 22.15 -5.35
C THR A 701 -30.97 21.94 -5.77
N GLU A 702 -31.58 22.94 -6.39
CA GLU A 702 -32.94 22.85 -6.91
C GLU A 702 -33.02 22.07 -8.22
N ASP A 703 -34.13 21.36 -8.43
CA ASP A 703 -34.45 20.68 -9.70
C ASP A 703 -34.99 21.72 -10.70
N HIS A 704 -34.11 22.20 -11.56
CA HIS A 704 -34.41 23.24 -12.56
C HIS A 704 -33.89 22.81 -13.94
N GLU A 705 -34.47 23.32 -15.01
CA GLU A 705 -34.07 22.98 -16.38
C GLU A 705 -32.58 23.26 -16.64
N MET A 706 -32.04 24.35 -16.14
CA MET A 706 -30.63 24.72 -16.23
C MET A 706 -29.65 23.67 -15.61
N MET A 707 -30.19 22.78 -14.78
CA MET A 707 -29.40 21.75 -14.09
C MET A 707 -29.41 20.39 -14.80
N GLN A 708 -30.04 20.25 -15.97
CA GLN A 708 -30.23 18.97 -16.64
C GLN A 708 -28.90 18.30 -17.02
N ASP A 709 -27.95 19.04 -17.55
CA ASP A 709 -26.66 18.51 -17.95
C ASP A 709 -25.80 18.18 -16.74
N TYR A 710 -25.84 19.05 -15.72
CA TYR A 710 -25.13 18.73 -14.45
C TYR A 710 -25.75 17.51 -13.75
N LYS A 711 -27.05 17.32 -13.87
CA LYS A 711 -27.80 16.18 -13.34
C LYS A 711 -27.40 14.86 -14.00
N LYS A 712 -27.14 14.88 -15.31
CA LYS A 712 -26.65 13.70 -16.05
C LYS A 712 -25.25 13.31 -15.61
N THR A 713 -24.34 14.27 -15.44
CA THR A 713 -22.92 14.02 -15.15
C THR A 713 -22.61 13.75 -13.67
N ASN A 714 -23.48 14.19 -12.72
CA ASN A 714 -23.21 14.13 -11.28
C ASN A 714 -24.28 13.41 -10.45
N LYS A 715 -25.00 12.47 -11.05
CA LYS A 715 -26.16 11.76 -10.49
C LYS A 715 -25.93 11.12 -9.11
N SER A 716 -24.75 10.62 -8.84
CA SER A 716 -24.44 9.89 -7.62
C SER A 716 -24.10 10.76 -6.41
N ARG A 717 -23.62 11.99 -6.65
CA ARG A 717 -23.13 12.94 -5.63
C ARG A 717 -24.01 14.19 -5.50
N SER A 718 -25.15 14.23 -6.17
CA SER A 718 -26.06 15.37 -6.15
C SER A 718 -27.49 14.96 -5.78
N TRP A 719 -28.18 15.84 -5.08
CA TRP A 719 -29.59 15.74 -4.73
C TRP A 719 -30.32 16.98 -5.23
N TYR A 720 -31.46 16.75 -5.84
CA TYR A 720 -32.28 17.78 -6.45
C TYR A 720 -33.56 17.97 -5.65
N MET A 721 -33.73 19.19 -5.14
CA MET A 721 -34.88 19.62 -4.32
C MET A 721 -35.96 20.20 -5.17
N PRO A 722 -37.25 20.02 -4.84
CA PRO A 722 -38.34 20.77 -5.50
C PRO A 722 -38.10 22.26 -5.41
N ALA A 723 -38.20 22.94 -6.55
CA ALA A 723 -38.09 24.39 -6.63
C ALA A 723 -39.30 25.06 -5.96
N GLY A 724 -39.07 26.21 -5.30
CA GLY A 724 -40.13 27.02 -4.71
C GLY A 724 -39.89 28.49 -5.01
N THR A 725 -40.85 29.16 -5.60
CA THR A 725 -40.80 30.61 -5.83
C THR A 725 -41.74 31.34 -4.87
N LYS A 726 -41.41 32.62 -4.53
CA LYS A 726 -42.21 33.46 -3.66
C LYS A 726 -43.59 33.76 -4.28
N GLU A 727 -43.71 33.66 -5.58
CA GLU A 727 -44.94 33.94 -6.35
C GLU A 727 -46.01 32.86 -6.14
N HIS A 728 -45.63 31.64 -5.70
CA HIS A 728 -46.53 30.52 -5.45
C HIS A 728 -46.41 30.02 -4.02
N LEU A 729 -46.88 30.80 -3.04
CA LEU A 729 -46.74 30.52 -1.60
C LEU A 729 -47.30 29.15 -1.21
N PHE A 730 -48.40 28.70 -1.79
CA PHE A 730 -48.99 27.40 -1.52
C PHE A 730 -48.06 26.27 -1.98
N LYS A 731 -47.47 26.36 -3.17
CA LYS A 731 -46.50 25.40 -3.70
C LYS A 731 -45.21 25.38 -2.85
N PHE A 732 -44.79 26.54 -2.37
CA PHE A 732 -43.67 26.66 -1.46
C PHE A 732 -43.92 25.91 -0.12
N LEU A 733 -45.09 26.13 0.51
CA LEU A 733 -45.50 25.48 1.75
C LEU A 733 -45.57 23.94 1.60
N CYS A 734 -46.05 23.43 0.45
CA CYS A 734 -46.09 21.99 0.17
C CYS A 734 -44.69 21.42 -0.09
N ASN A 735 -43.81 22.15 -0.75
CA ASN A 735 -42.45 21.68 -1.10
C ASN A 735 -41.46 21.75 0.08
N PHE A 736 -41.66 22.64 1.04
CA PHE A 736 -40.75 22.83 2.16
C PHE A 736 -40.58 21.59 3.05
N PRO A 737 -41.64 20.87 3.47
CA PRO A 737 -41.54 19.59 4.17
C PRO A 737 -40.81 18.52 3.34
N ILE A 738 -41.02 18.49 2.03
CA ILE A 738 -40.34 17.56 1.12
C ILE A 738 -38.84 17.87 1.09
N ASN A 739 -38.47 19.16 1.07
CA ASN A 739 -37.06 19.60 1.14
C ASN A 739 -36.39 19.23 2.46
N ILE A 740 -37.11 19.34 3.59
CA ILE A 740 -36.59 18.86 4.88
C ILE A 740 -36.32 17.36 4.82
N PHE A 741 -37.27 16.56 4.36
CA PHE A 741 -37.13 15.10 4.27
C PHE A 741 -36.00 14.69 3.34
N LYS A 742 -35.93 15.29 2.14
CA LYS A 742 -34.82 15.01 1.19
C LYS A 742 -33.48 15.44 1.74
N SER A 743 -33.40 16.60 2.42
CA SER A 743 -32.17 17.06 3.09
C SER A 743 -31.72 16.10 4.19
N PHE A 744 -32.66 15.60 5.00
CA PHE A 744 -32.36 14.62 6.05
C PHE A 744 -31.86 13.29 5.45
N LYS A 745 -32.49 12.82 4.38
CA LYS A 745 -32.05 11.62 3.64
C LYS A 745 -30.65 11.80 3.03
N ALA A 746 -30.37 12.97 2.47
CA ALA A 746 -29.03 13.32 1.96
C ALA A 746 -28.01 13.36 3.11
N TYR A 747 -28.34 13.97 4.24
CA TYR A 747 -27.49 14.01 5.43
C TYR A 747 -27.16 12.60 5.95
N LEU A 748 -28.14 11.71 6.10
CA LEU A 748 -27.92 10.35 6.56
C LEU A 748 -27.01 9.54 5.61
N LYS A 749 -27.11 9.80 4.31
CA LYS A 749 -26.30 9.12 3.30
C LYS A 749 -24.87 9.65 3.25
N VAL A 750 -24.69 10.96 3.32
CA VAL A 750 -23.37 11.62 3.24
C VAL A 750 -22.67 11.64 4.58
N LYS A 751 -23.38 11.97 5.66
CA LYS A 751 -22.82 12.27 7.00
C LYS A 751 -21.71 13.32 6.89
N PRO A 752 -22.03 14.55 6.45
CA PRO A 752 -21.03 15.58 6.18
C PRO A 752 -20.31 16.01 7.46
N ASP A 753 -19.11 16.53 7.30
CA ASP A 753 -18.35 17.18 8.36
C ASP A 753 -18.54 18.70 8.32
N LEU A 754 -18.87 19.22 7.12
CA LEU A 754 -19.09 20.63 6.84
C LEU A 754 -20.22 20.79 5.82
N VAL A 755 -21.03 21.84 5.97
CA VAL A 755 -21.99 22.33 4.97
C VAL A 755 -21.58 23.73 4.57
N ILE A 756 -21.46 23.98 3.26
CA ILE A 756 -21.22 25.30 2.66
C ILE A 756 -22.45 25.67 1.82
N ALA A 757 -23.07 26.76 2.13
CA ALA A 757 -24.34 27.19 1.51
C ALA A 757 -24.21 28.58 0.92
N THR A 758 -24.69 28.76 -0.34
CA THR A 758 -24.86 30.04 -1.00
C THR A 758 -26.37 30.27 -1.24
N GLY A 759 -26.92 31.26 -0.56
CA GLY A 759 -28.30 31.74 -0.78
C GLY A 759 -29.46 30.78 -0.56
N ALA A 760 -30.63 31.25 -0.85
CA ALA A 760 -31.96 30.69 -0.96
C ALA A 760 -32.50 29.69 0.12
N HIS A 761 -33.84 29.55 0.10
CA HIS A 761 -34.62 28.78 1.08
C HIS A 761 -34.36 27.28 1.06
N THR A 762 -33.96 26.71 -0.07
CA THR A 762 -33.65 25.28 -0.25
C THR A 762 -32.41 24.84 0.54
N THR A 763 -31.52 25.75 0.90
CA THR A 763 -30.30 25.47 1.66
C THR A 763 -30.54 25.45 3.17
N VAL A 764 -31.58 26.10 3.65
CA VAL A 764 -31.90 26.25 5.08
C VAL A 764 -32.08 24.90 5.77
N PRO A 765 -32.87 23.93 5.27
CA PRO A 765 -33.09 22.67 5.94
C PRO A 765 -31.78 21.88 6.22
N ILE A 766 -30.86 21.78 5.24
CA ILE A 766 -29.63 21.03 5.43
C ILE A 766 -28.68 21.72 6.43
N CYS A 767 -28.68 23.08 6.46
CA CYS A 767 -27.89 23.83 7.45
C CYS A 767 -28.35 23.52 8.89
N TYR A 768 -29.67 23.55 9.14
CA TYR A 768 -30.23 23.22 10.45
C TYR A 768 -30.00 21.75 10.83
N ILE A 769 -30.22 20.81 9.89
CA ILE A 769 -29.95 19.38 10.11
C ILE A 769 -28.48 19.16 10.47
N ALA A 770 -27.55 19.75 9.72
CA ALA A 770 -26.12 19.64 10.02
C ALA A 770 -25.81 20.15 11.43
N LYS A 771 -26.37 21.29 11.80
CA LYS A 771 -26.16 21.89 13.12
C LYS A 771 -26.73 21.04 14.26
N MET A 772 -27.92 20.44 14.09
CA MET A 772 -28.52 19.51 15.06
C MET A 772 -27.60 18.31 15.35
N PHE A 773 -26.80 17.86 14.37
CA PHE A 773 -25.84 16.80 14.53
C PHE A 773 -24.41 17.28 14.87
N GLY A 774 -24.24 18.53 15.32
CA GLY A 774 -22.96 19.09 15.75
C GLY A 774 -21.95 19.33 14.63
N LYS A 775 -22.43 19.47 13.38
CA LYS A 775 -21.58 19.72 12.23
C LYS A 775 -21.39 21.21 11.97
N LYS A 776 -20.31 21.58 11.28
CA LYS A 776 -20.02 22.97 10.94
C LYS A 776 -20.84 23.44 9.76
N VAL A 777 -21.24 24.72 9.78
CA VAL A 777 -22.00 25.38 8.74
C VAL A 777 -21.32 26.69 8.36
N ILE A 778 -20.98 26.84 7.09
CA ILE A 778 -20.53 28.10 6.47
C ILE A 778 -21.65 28.58 5.57
N PHE A 779 -22.10 29.82 5.75
CA PHE A 779 -23.09 30.44 4.90
C PHE A 779 -22.47 31.67 4.22
N ILE A 780 -22.67 31.77 2.92
CA ILE A 780 -22.21 32.89 2.10
C ILE A 780 -23.47 33.63 1.61
N GLU A 781 -23.63 34.88 2.04
CA GLU A 781 -24.73 35.72 1.61
C GLU A 781 -24.56 36.09 0.13
N THR A 782 -25.67 36.22 -0.60
CA THR A 782 -25.62 36.44 -2.04
C THR A 782 -25.02 37.81 -2.42
N PHE A 783 -24.26 37.79 -3.53
CA PHE A 783 -23.69 39.00 -4.10
C PHE A 783 -24.76 40.02 -4.56
N ALA A 784 -25.94 39.52 -4.98
CA ALA A 784 -27.01 40.32 -5.50
C ALA A 784 -27.71 41.24 -4.47
N ASN A 785 -27.40 41.10 -3.17
CA ASN A 785 -28.07 41.83 -2.11
C ASN A 785 -27.06 42.63 -1.28
N ILE A 786 -27.13 43.95 -1.39
CA ILE A 786 -26.16 44.86 -0.78
C ILE A 786 -26.74 45.57 0.45
N THR A 787 -28.06 45.84 0.45
CA THR A 787 -28.67 46.76 1.42
C THR A 787 -29.68 46.12 2.38
N THR A 788 -30.05 44.84 2.13
CA THR A 788 -31.05 44.15 2.94
C THR A 788 -30.65 42.74 3.28
N LYS A 789 -31.16 42.21 4.39
CA LYS A 789 -30.94 40.81 4.75
C LYS A 789 -31.84 39.89 3.94
N THR A 790 -31.31 38.85 3.32
CA THR A 790 -32.15 37.78 2.74
C THR A 790 -32.91 37.01 3.83
N LEU A 791 -34.01 36.34 3.47
CA LEU A 791 -34.73 35.49 4.42
C LEU A 791 -33.90 34.32 4.87
N SER A 792 -33.21 33.64 3.94
CA SER A 792 -32.28 32.54 4.24
C SER A 792 -31.11 32.99 5.11
N GLY A 793 -30.54 34.15 4.81
CA GLY A 793 -29.50 34.76 5.63
C GLY A 793 -29.97 35.03 7.06
N LYS A 794 -31.16 35.62 7.25
CA LYS A 794 -31.79 35.86 8.59
C LYS A 794 -31.92 34.53 9.37
N LEU A 795 -32.36 33.46 8.71
CA LEU A 795 -32.60 32.16 9.35
C LEU A 795 -31.28 31.45 9.68
N VAL A 796 -30.28 31.47 8.82
CA VAL A 796 -29.04 30.72 9.00
C VAL A 796 -27.99 31.48 9.82
N TYR A 797 -28.00 32.81 9.82
CA TYR A 797 -27.06 33.64 10.56
C TYR A 797 -26.88 33.26 12.05
N PRO A 798 -27.95 32.97 12.83
CA PRO A 798 -27.79 32.58 14.24
C PRO A 798 -27.08 31.25 14.46
N ILE A 799 -27.13 30.35 13.49
CA ILE A 799 -26.61 28.96 13.62
C ILE A 799 -25.31 28.72 12.86
N ALA A 800 -24.93 29.61 11.95
CA ALA A 800 -23.70 29.47 11.15
C ALA A 800 -22.46 29.59 12.03
N ASP A 801 -21.48 28.69 11.85
CA ASP A 801 -20.17 28.79 12.47
C ASP A 801 -19.30 29.88 11.81
N LEU A 802 -19.53 30.10 10.52
CA LEU A 802 -18.94 31.17 9.75
C LEU A 802 -19.99 31.74 8.78
N PHE A 803 -20.23 33.03 8.88
CA PHE A 803 -21.12 33.76 7.95
C PHE A 803 -20.28 34.75 7.17
N LEU A 804 -20.29 34.61 5.83
CA LEU A 804 -19.53 35.45 4.92
C LEU A 804 -20.49 36.40 4.19
N VAL A 805 -20.06 37.62 4.05
CA VAL A 805 -20.75 38.65 3.21
C VAL A 805 -19.82 39.06 2.08
N GLN A 806 -20.42 39.35 0.91
CA GLN A 806 -19.69 39.68 -0.30
C GLN A 806 -19.54 41.19 -0.52
N TRP A 807 -20.16 41.98 0.35
CA TRP A 807 -20.06 43.45 0.37
C TRP A 807 -19.73 43.90 1.80
N GLU A 808 -18.87 44.87 1.92
CA GLU A 808 -18.42 45.38 3.23
C GLU A 808 -19.58 46.05 3.99
N ASP A 809 -20.44 46.75 3.30
CA ASP A 809 -21.64 47.39 3.86
C ASP A 809 -22.59 46.42 4.57
N MET A 810 -22.58 45.14 4.17
CA MET A 810 -23.40 44.12 4.80
C MET A 810 -22.94 43.77 6.24
N LEU A 811 -21.73 44.15 6.66
CA LEU A 811 -21.29 44.04 8.03
C LEU A 811 -22.13 44.84 9.00
N LYS A 812 -22.70 45.98 8.55
CA LYS A 812 -23.65 46.79 9.33
C LYS A 812 -24.92 45.98 9.65
N LEU A 813 -25.34 45.14 8.73
CA LEU A 813 -26.53 44.28 8.88
C LEU A 813 -26.24 42.96 9.60
N TYR A 814 -25.05 42.39 9.44
CA TYR A 814 -24.60 41.15 10.05
C TYR A 814 -23.30 41.35 10.85
N PRO A 815 -23.36 41.89 12.08
CA PRO A 815 -22.17 42.31 12.83
C PRO A 815 -21.15 41.21 13.16
N LYS A 816 -21.59 39.94 13.16
CA LYS A 816 -20.70 38.77 13.40
C LYS A 816 -20.20 38.13 12.08
N ALA A 817 -20.63 38.66 10.93
CA ALA A 817 -20.16 38.18 9.64
C ALA A 817 -18.72 38.60 9.37
N LYS A 818 -18.09 37.94 8.39
CA LYS A 818 -16.80 38.35 7.87
C LYS A 818 -16.88 38.71 6.41
N TYR A 819 -16.22 39.79 6.04
CA TYR A 819 -15.98 40.16 4.65
C TYR A 819 -14.62 39.61 4.21
N ARG A 820 -14.57 38.95 3.05
CA ARG A 820 -13.34 38.37 2.47
C ARG A 820 -13.25 38.65 0.95
N GLY A 821 -13.97 39.64 0.45
CA GLY A 821 -14.13 39.91 -0.98
C GLY A 821 -15.38 39.20 -1.55
N GLY A 822 -15.69 39.48 -2.80
CA GLY A 822 -16.76 38.79 -3.54
C GLY A 822 -16.28 37.50 -4.17
N LEU A 823 -17.21 36.58 -4.46
CA LEU A 823 -16.94 35.35 -5.22
C LEU A 823 -16.85 35.61 -6.74
N LYS A 824 -17.07 36.85 -7.18
CA LYS A 824 -16.99 37.30 -8.59
C LYS A 824 -15.84 38.26 -8.79
#